data_367abe43616adbfbcc9b7da3d0a139a3
#
_entry.id   367abe43616adbfbcc9b7da3d0a139a3
#
_cell.length_a   1.000
_cell.length_b   1.000
_cell.length_c   1.000
_cell.angle_alpha   90.00
_cell.angle_beta   90.00
_cell.angle_gamma   90.00
#
_symmetry.space_group_name_H-M   'P 1'
#
loop_
_entity.id
_entity.type
_entity.pdbx_description
1 polymer ?
#
loop_
_entity_poly.entity_id
_entity_poly.type
_entity_poly.pdbx_seq_one_letter_code
_entity_poly.pdbx_strand_id
1 'polypeptide(L)'
;MKRMLNRKMMAAFFAAALPALEVLLLTDLILVYLNVKMGLLAAVLLWGVLTAAMAVLLRRKKRIRKLALGIPAGAALLAVLCLLGWNSFSGNAAYASPDDGKAQLYGGHRVMLVVPHQDDDINVLGGVMEEYVRYGSELYAVFVTNGDYHGQEEIRYQESIRVFSDMGVPAEQVIFLGYGDGWQEPGPHIYNGEAGVVMTSHHGKTATYGTAVHDAYRENRAYTIDNMMEDLESVVLEYRPDVLFCSDYDHHVDHKAVTLLFEKVMGGILKKNPDYRPTVYKAYAYGTAWEAEPDYYGDNVGATKNPFEEPYSQKPEVYRWEDRVRFPVDGNTLSRSLMASTAFARLAMYDSQSAQWQAVSVTNGDKAAWKRRTDSLCLTAEIAVDSGEGARLNDFMLLENNNLVDGEHLPYDGIWTPEGERTATVILAEPSDLSCIVLYDHPAEVHNVKNARISFDDGTQVDTGALDIKGAATVIPVEKQGVSAFTVTLLETEGELAGLSEIEAFAQADCPEGRFIKLMDPDGNFLYDYLLPENGEAELTLYCHGSLPALIETNYEVHTAGGEGTARLENGKIAVWCPAGKTMVLTVTCTETGISDSITLRNPSPVARRWMHLWQSLEREVYFFFRDGKHNDLLPVQFYDKLSYKLRNGF
;
A
#
# COMPACT_ATOMS: atom_id res chain seq x y z
N MET A 1 4.58 -40.97 -52.64
CA MET A 1 5.98 -40.84 -52.27
C MET A 1 6.35 -39.43 -51.75
N LYS A 2 6.09 -38.31 -52.47
CA LYS A 2 6.37 -36.95 -51.99
C LYS A 2 5.69 -36.59 -50.63
N ARG A 3 4.40 -36.94 -50.39
CA ARG A 3 3.70 -36.68 -49.13
C ARG A 3 4.24 -37.49 -47.93
N MET A 4 4.73 -38.71 -48.17
CA MET A 4 5.36 -39.54 -47.12
C MET A 4 6.77 -39.05 -46.77
N LEU A 5 7.51 -38.54 -47.76
CA LEU A 5 8.83 -37.94 -47.58
C LEU A 5 8.74 -36.66 -46.75
N ASN A 6 7.72 -35.79 -47.03
CA ASN A 6 7.46 -34.60 -46.24
C ASN A 6 7.08 -34.91 -44.78
N ARG A 7 6.24 -35.92 -44.51
CA ARG A 7 5.89 -36.30 -43.12
C ARG A 7 7.09 -36.83 -42.32
N LYS A 8 7.96 -37.61 -42.92
CA LYS A 8 9.20 -38.11 -42.28
C LYS A 8 10.22 -36.98 -42.04
N MET A 9 10.33 -36.04 -42.99
CA MET A 9 11.15 -34.84 -42.80
C MET A 9 10.66 -33.93 -41.71
N MET A 10 9.34 -33.63 -41.68
CA MET A 10 8.75 -32.84 -40.61
C MET A 10 8.92 -33.50 -39.24
N ALA A 11 8.64 -34.79 -39.12
CA ALA A 11 8.85 -35.51 -37.86
C ALA A 11 10.31 -35.49 -37.39
N ALA A 12 11.28 -35.59 -38.35
CA ALA A 12 12.71 -35.47 -38.01
C ALA A 12 13.11 -34.05 -37.62
N PHE A 13 12.49 -33.04 -38.21
CA PHE A 13 12.71 -31.63 -37.86
C PHE A 13 12.21 -31.35 -36.46
N PHE A 14 10.96 -31.70 -36.12
CA PHE A 14 10.40 -31.49 -34.76
C PHE A 14 11.19 -32.27 -33.70
N ALA A 15 11.62 -33.50 -34.01
CA ALA A 15 12.43 -34.29 -33.09
C ALA A 15 13.84 -33.70 -32.84
N ALA A 16 14.35 -32.86 -33.74
CA ALA A 16 15.64 -32.18 -33.60
C ALA A 16 15.50 -30.78 -33.01
N ALA A 17 14.39 -30.09 -33.31
CA ALA A 17 14.13 -28.72 -32.91
C ALA A 17 13.97 -28.55 -31.38
N LEU A 18 13.31 -29.49 -30.70
CA LEU A 18 13.09 -29.44 -29.28
C LEU A 18 14.38 -29.57 -28.45
N PRO A 19 15.23 -30.62 -28.66
CA PRO A 19 16.52 -30.70 -27.98
C PRO A 19 17.47 -29.56 -28.33
N ALA A 20 17.37 -28.99 -29.54
CA ALA A 20 18.14 -27.83 -29.94
C ALA A 20 17.71 -26.58 -29.17
N LEU A 21 16.40 -26.43 -28.87
CA LEU A 21 15.89 -25.37 -28.05
C LEU A 21 16.38 -25.47 -26.60
N GLU A 22 16.41 -26.68 -26.04
CA GLU A 22 16.95 -26.91 -24.68
C GLU A 22 18.42 -26.50 -24.58
N VAL A 23 19.26 -26.88 -25.58
CA VAL A 23 20.66 -26.46 -25.62
C VAL A 23 20.79 -24.95 -25.77
N LEU A 24 19.91 -24.32 -26.55
CA LEU A 24 19.88 -22.87 -26.70
C LEU A 24 19.55 -22.18 -25.36
N LEU A 25 18.51 -22.61 -24.65
CA LEU A 25 18.11 -22.05 -23.39
C LEU A 25 19.16 -22.21 -22.29
N LEU A 26 19.83 -23.38 -22.24
CA LEU A 26 20.98 -23.59 -21.36
C LEU A 26 22.15 -22.67 -21.70
N THR A 27 22.42 -22.47 -22.99
CA THR A 27 23.47 -21.55 -23.44
C THR A 27 23.12 -20.10 -23.05
N ASP A 28 21.89 -19.70 -23.27
CA ASP A 28 21.36 -18.38 -22.88
C ASP A 28 21.53 -18.14 -21.39
N LEU A 29 21.11 -19.09 -20.56
CA LEU A 29 21.27 -19.04 -19.11
C LEU A 29 22.74 -18.85 -18.71
N ILE A 30 23.66 -19.60 -19.30
CA ILE A 30 25.10 -19.46 -19.01
C ILE A 30 25.62 -18.09 -19.43
N LEU A 31 25.20 -17.59 -20.60
CA LEU A 31 25.61 -16.27 -21.08
C LEU A 31 25.12 -15.15 -20.18
N VAL A 32 23.89 -15.22 -19.71
CA VAL A 32 23.33 -14.23 -18.76
C VAL A 32 24.14 -14.20 -17.46
N TYR A 33 24.52 -15.37 -16.93
CA TYR A 33 25.44 -15.43 -15.77
C TYR A 33 26.83 -14.84 -16.05
N LEU A 34 27.25 -14.84 -17.31
CA LEU A 34 28.50 -14.19 -17.74
C LEU A 34 28.29 -12.69 -18.13
N ASN A 35 27.12 -12.10 -17.85
CA ASN A 35 26.72 -10.76 -18.24
C ASN A 35 26.74 -10.53 -19.77
N VAL A 36 26.40 -11.55 -20.53
CA VAL A 36 26.31 -11.49 -22.01
C VAL A 36 24.87 -11.70 -22.44
N LYS A 37 24.25 -10.67 -23.00
CA LYS A 37 22.88 -10.72 -23.51
C LYS A 37 22.83 -11.31 -24.93
N MET A 38 22.02 -12.34 -25.16
CA MET A 38 21.75 -12.90 -26.47
C MET A 38 20.54 -12.21 -27.11
N GLY A 39 20.75 -11.52 -28.24
CA GLY A 39 19.64 -10.93 -29.01
C GLY A 39 18.79 -12.01 -29.72
N LEU A 40 17.49 -11.75 -29.86
CA LEU A 40 16.52 -12.67 -30.46
C LEU A 40 16.93 -13.15 -31.88
N LEU A 41 17.50 -12.27 -32.69
CA LEU A 41 17.98 -12.67 -34.04
C LEU A 41 19.13 -13.69 -33.96
N ALA A 42 20.10 -13.44 -33.08
CA ALA A 42 21.22 -14.37 -32.84
C ALA A 42 20.70 -15.70 -32.29
N ALA A 43 19.73 -15.69 -31.40
CA ALA A 43 19.08 -16.87 -30.86
C ALA A 43 18.39 -17.73 -31.95
N VAL A 44 17.62 -17.09 -32.84
CA VAL A 44 16.93 -17.77 -33.95
C VAL A 44 17.95 -18.44 -34.90
N LEU A 45 19.03 -17.73 -35.24
CA LEU A 45 20.09 -18.25 -36.07
C LEU A 45 20.81 -19.43 -35.40
N LEU A 46 21.17 -19.29 -34.12
CA LEU A 46 21.82 -20.36 -33.36
C LEU A 46 20.91 -21.58 -33.21
N TRP A 47 19.61 -21.37 -32.93
CA TRP A 47 18.64 -22.45 -32.88
C TRP A 47 18.51 -23.19 -34.20
N GLY A 48 18.53 -22.47 -35.34
CA GLY A 48 18.55 -23.07 -36.67
C GLY A 48 19.77 -23.96 -36.90
N VAL A 49 20.97 -23.49 -36.54
CA VAL A 49 22.22 -24.24 -36.63
C VAL A 49 22.19 -25.47 -35.72
N LEU A 50 21.79 -25.32 -34.47
CA LEU A 50 21.67 -26.43 -33.50
C LEU A 50 20.65 -27.48 -33.97
N THR A 51 19.53 -27.05 -34.53
CA THR A 51 18.49 -27.95 -35.07
C THR A 51 19.05 -28.77 -36.26
N ALA A 52 19.77 -28.13 -37.16
CA ALA A 52 20.41 -28.82 -38.28
C ALA A 52 21.46 -29.84 -37.82
N ALA A 53 22.32 -29.43 -36.88
CA ALA A 53 23.34 -30.32 -36.29
C ALA A 53 22.69 -31.51 -35.57
N MET A 54 21.66 -31.26 -34.76
CA MET A 54 20.91 -32.29 -34.03
C MET A 54 20.21 -33.27 -35.02
N ALA A 55 19.63 -32.76 -36.08
CA ALA A 55 19.01 -33.60 -37.12
C ALA A 55 20.01 -34.56 -37.81
N VAL A 56 21.25 -34.11 -38.03
CA VAL A 56 22.32 -34.96 -38.55
C VAL A 56 22.74 -36.02 -37.54
N LEU A 57 22.90 -35.65 -36.26
CA LEU A 57 23.25 -36.58 -35.18
C LEU A 57 22.16 -37.63 -34.95
N LEU A 58 20.91 -37.26 -34.95
CA LEU A 58 19.76 -38.15 -34.77
C LEU A 58 19.58 -39.13 -35.92
N ARG A 59 20.03 -38.76 -37.13
CA ARG A 59 20.04 -39.68 -38.28
C ARG A 59 21.13 -40.76 -38.17
N ARG A 60 22.24 -40.47 -37.50
CA ARG A 60 23.40 -41.36 -37.43
C ARG A 60 23.36 -42.39 -36.28
N LYS A 61 22.67 -42.13 -35.18
CA LYS A 61 22.67 -43.00 -33.98
C LYS A 61 21.26 -43.23 -33.38
N LYS A 62 20.71 -44.43 -33.54
CA LYS A 62 19.38 -44.83 -32.99
C LYS A 62 19.22 -44.66 -31.47
N ARG A 63 20.32 -44.83 -30.70
CA ARG A 63 20.32 -44.65 -29.23
C ARG A 63 20.10 -43.17 -28.82
N ILE A 64 20.78 -42.25 -29.53
CA ILE A 64 20.66 -40.79 -29.28
C ILE A 64 19.25 -40.30 -29.60
N ARG A 65 18.61 -40.89 -30.62
CA ARG A 65 17.23 -40.57 -30.98
C ARG A 65 16.20 -40.90 -29.87
N LYS A 66 16.40 -42.02 -29.15
CA LYS A 66 15.53 -42.36 -28.01
C LYS A 66 15.73 -41.43 -26.81
N LEU A 67 17.00 -41.07 -26.55
CA LEU A 67 17.33 -40.10 -25.50
C LEU A 67 16.79 -38.69 -25.82
N ALA A 68 16.98 -38.20 -27.04
CA ALA A 68 16.56 -36.90 -27.51
C ALA A 68 15.02 -36.72 -27.55
N LEU A 69 14.27 -37.80 -27.60
CA LEU A 69 12.80 -37.78 -27.47
C LEU A 69 12.33 -38.03 -26.01
N GLY A 70 13.10 -38.77 -25.23
CA GLY A 70 12.79 -39.12 -23.85
C GLY A 70 12.99 -37.94 -22.87
N ILE A 71 14.07 -37.15 -23.07
CA ILE A 71 14.39 -36.01 -22.21
C ILE A 71 13.32 -34.92 -22.28
N PRO A 72 12.89 -34.41 -23.46
CA PRO A 72 11.81 -33.42 -23.54
C PRO A 72 10.48 -33.94 -23.01
N ALA A 73 10.14 -35.20 -23.26
CA ALA A 73 8.91 -35.79 -22.72
C ALA A 73 8.97 -35.93 -21.20
N GLY A 74 10.12 -36.27 -20.64
CA GLY A 74 10.36 -36.29 -19.20
C GLY A 74 10.29 -34.91 -18.57
N ALA A 75 10.92 -33.92 -19.20
CA ALA A 75 10.88 -32.52 -18.77
C ALA A 75 9.44 -31.94 -18.82
N ALA A 76 8.72 -32.22 -19.92
CA ALA A 76 7.30 -31.80 -20.02
C ALA A 76 6.41 -32.48 -18.96
N LEU A 77 6.60 -33.78 -18.72
CA LEU A 77 5.89 -34.48 -17.64
C LEU A 77 6.22 -33.90 -16.26
N LEU A 78 7.50 -33.62 -16.01
CA LEU A 78 7.94 -32.99 -14.76
C LEU A 78 7.33 -31.61 -14.61
N ALA A 79 7.33 -30.78 -15.65
CA ALA A 79 6.71 -29.45 -15.65
C ALA A 79 5.20 -29.54 -15.35
N VAL A 80 4.47 -30.51 -15.94
CA VAL A 80 3.06 -30.73 -15.65
C VAL A 80 2.86 -31.17 -14.19
N LEU A 81 3.68 -32.08 -13.69
CA LEU A 81 3.62 -32.49 -12.28
C LEU A 81 3.96 -31.35 -11.34
N CYS A 82 4.93 -30.49 -11.69
CA CYS A 82 5.24 -29.28 -10.96
C CYS A 82 4.05 -28.31 -10.95
N LEU A 83 3.42 -28.03 -12.08
CA LEU A 83 2.22 -27.17 -12.19
C LEU A 83 1.05 -27.73 -11.39
N LEU A 84 0.81 -29.05 -11.43
CA LEU A 84 -0.23 -29.69 -10.63
C LEU A 84 0.09 -29.62 -9.13
N GLY A 85 1.33 -29.82 -8.74
CA GLY A 85 1.80 -29.69 -7.36
C GLY A 85 1.66 -28.24 -6.88
N TRP A 86 2.06 -27.29 -7.70
CA TRP A 86 1.93 -25.86 -7.45
C TRP A 86 0.47 -25.46 -7.25
N ASN A 87 -0.42 -25.84 -8.16
CA ASN A 87 -1.85 -25.57 -8.05
C ASN A 87 -2.48 -26.16 -6.79
N SER A 88 -2.07 -27.37 -6.39
CA SER A 88 -2.58 -27.99 -5.17
C SER A 88 -2.03 -27.35 -3.89
N PHE A 89 -0.87 -26.71 -3.96
CA PHE A 89 -0.25 -25.98 -2.86
C PHE A 89 -0.78 -24.54 -2.73
N SER A 90 -0.89 -23.84 -3.87
CA SER A 90 -1.34 -22.44 -3.94
C SER A 90 -2.86 -22.27 -3.79
N GLY A 91 -3.60 -23.39 -3.74
CA GLY A 91 -5.06 -23.36 -3.62
C GLY A 91 -5.48 -22.50 -2.44
N ASN A 92 -6.08 -21.35 -2.74
CA ASN A 92 -6.72 -20.52 -1.74
C ASN A 92 -7.81 -21.35 -1.08
N ALA A 93 -7.74 -21.51 0.23
CA ALA A 93 -8.93 -21.89 0.95
C ALA A 93 -9.96 -20.80 0.67
N ALA A 94 -11.10 -21.17 0.09
CA ALA A 94 -12.20 -20.25 -0.03
C ALA A 94 -12.49 -19.69 1.36
N TYR A 95 -12.08 -18.45 1.57
CA TYR A 95 -12.31 -17.74 2.81
C TYR A 95 -13.69 -17.10 2.70
N ALA A 96 -14.62 -17.57 3.49
CA ALA A 96 -15.92 -16.96 3.63
C ALA A 96 -16.12 -16.60 5.10
N SER A 97 -15.90 -15.35 5.44
CA SER A 97 -16.39 -14.83 6.71
C SER A 97 -17.87 -14.49 6.56
N PRO A 98 -18.76 -15.00 7.41
CA PRO A 98 -20.20 -14.79 7.24
C PRO A 98 -20.61 -13.32 7.40
N ASP A 99 -20.14 -12.65 8.42
CA ASP A 99 -20.34 -11.20 8.64
C ASP A 99 -19.27 -10.70 9.60
N ASP A 100 -18.14 -10.29 9.05
CA ASP A 100 -17.02 -9.77 9.81
C ASP A 100 -17.07 -8.23 10.03
N GLY A 101 -18.15 -7.59 9.60
CA GLY A 101 -18.35 -6.14 9.69
C GLY A 101 -17.69 -5.33 8.58
N LYS A 102 -16.99 -5.95 7.63
CA LYS A 102 -16.33 -5.24 6.52
C LYS A 102 -17.30 -4.42 5.67
N ALA A 103 -18.55 -4.86 5.54
CA ALA A 103 -19.57 -4.09 4.82
C ALA A 103 -19.82 -2.71 5.42
N GLN A 104 -19.64 -2.52 6.75
CA GLN A 104 -19.74 -1.22 7.39
C GLN A 104 -18.51 -0.35 7.16
N LEU A 105 -17.33 -0.97 7.04
CA LEU A 105 -16.08 -0.26 6.79
C LEU A 105 -15.92 0.16 5.32
N TYR A 106 -16.33 -0.71 4.40
CA TYR A 106 -16.02 -0.56 2.97
C TYR A 106 -17.24 -0.23 2.10
N GLY A 107 -18.46 -0.32 2.61
CA GLY A 107 -19.65 -0.28 1.77
C GLY A 107 -20.27 1.09 1.61
N GLY A 108 -20.67 1.44 0.37
CA GLY A 108 -21.51 2.59 0.07
C GLY A 108 -20.81 3.94 0.15
N HIS A 109 -19.48 3.97 0.11
CA HIS A 109 -18.69 5.18 0.16
C HIS A 109 -18.29 5.67 -1.24
N ARG A 110 -18.02 6.95 -1.33
CA ARG A 110 -17.23 7.56 -2.37
C ARG A 110 -15.80 7.71 -1.87
N VAL A 111 -14.90 6.91 -2.40
CA VAL A 111 -13.51 6.81 -1.95
C VAL A 111 -12.60 7.47 -2.97
N MET A 112 -11.69 8.32 -2.53
CA MET A 112 -10.67 8.91 -3.40
C MET A 112 -9.29 8.63 -2.84
N LEU A 113 -8.42 8.12 -3.70
CA LEU A 113 -7.00 7.93 -3.43
C LEU A 113 -6.20 9.00 -4.18
N VAL A 114 -5.35 9.76 -3.48
CA VAL A 114 -4.46 10.77 -4.05
C VAL A 114 -3.02 10.31 -3.89
N VAL A 115 -2.34 10.08 -5.00
CA VAL A 115 -0.95 9.60 -5.05
C VAL A 115 -0.13 10.33 -6.11
N PRO A 116 1.19 10.42 -5.96
CA PRO A 116 2.03 11.05 -6.98
C PRO A 116 2.11 10.24 -8.27
N HIS A 117 2.48 8.95 -8.22
CA HIS A 117 2.83 8.16 -9.41
C HIS A 117 1.93 6.94 -9.60
N GLN A 118 1.99 6.41 -10.81
CA GLN A 118 1.34 5.18 -11.22
C GLN A 118 2.19 3.99 -10.70
N ASP A 119 1.72 3.29 -9.74
CA ASP A 119 2.15 2.19 -8.88
C ASP A 119 2.02 2.51 -7.38
N ASP A 120 2.02 3.76 -6.97
CA ASP A 120 1.80 4.15 -5.58
C ASP A 120 0.41 3.78 -5.07
N ASP A 121 -0.58 3.67 -5.94
CA ASP A 121 -1.93 3.20 -5.60
C ASP A 121 -1.89 1.81 -4.95
N ILE A 122 -1.17 0.87 -5.53
CA ILE A 122 -0.97 -0.47 -4.96
C ILE A 122 -0.08 -0.41 -3.72
N ASN A 123 0.95 0.42 -3.72
CA ASN A 123 1.85 0.56 -2.58
C ASN A 123 1.10 1.12 -1.36
N VAL A 124 0.24 2.11 -1.53
CA VAL A 124 -0.53 2.74 -0.45
C VAL A 124 -1.67 1.85 0.03
N LEU A 125 -2.53 1.36 -0.87
CA LEU A 125 -3.76 0.65 -0.49
C LEU A 125 -3.78 -0.85 -0.82
N GLY A 126 -3.08 -1.29 -1.86
CA GLY A 126 -3.06 -2.72 -2.24
C GLY A 126 -4.46 -3.32 -2.38
N GLY A 127 -4.69 -4.43 -1.69
CA GLY A 127 -5.98 -5.14 -1.71
C GLY A 127 -7.15 -4.38 -1.09
N VAL A 128 -6.91 -3.29 -0.35
CA VAL A 128 -7.98 -2.46 0.25
C VAL A 128 -8.83 -1.78 -0.81
N MET A 129 -8.25 -1.40 -1.95
CA MET A 129 -9.01 -0.85 -3.08
C MET A 129 -10.08 -1.83 -3.57
N GLU A 130 -9.70 -3.12 -3.70
CA GLU A 130 -10.64 -4.16 -4.11
C GLU A 130 -11.76 -4.37 -3.11
N GLU A 131 -11.48 -4.23 -1.80
CA GLU A 131 -12.51 -4.32 -0.77
C GLU A 131 -13.57 -3.23 -0.93
N TYR A 132 -13.17 -1.98 -1.11
CA TYR A 132 -14.13 -0.90 -1.35
C TYR A 132 -15.02 -1.17 -2.58
N VAL A 133 -14.42 -1.56 -3.69
CA VAL A 133 -15.19 -1.89 -4.91
C VAL A 133 -16.12 -3.09 -4.69
N ARG A 134 -15.65 -4.13 -4.02
CA ARG A 134 -16.42 -5.35 -3.73
C ARG A 134 -17.67 -5.06 -2.89
N TYR A 135 -17.57 -4.16 -1.92
CA TYR A 135 -18.69 -3.76 -1.08
C TYR A 135 -19.53 -2.61 -1.67
N GLY A 136 -19.34 -2.30 -2.94
CA GLY A 136 -20.19 -1.37 -3.70
C GLY A 136 -19.89 0.11 -3.49
N SER A 137 -18.68 0.43 -3.07
CA SER A 137 -18.17 1.80 -3.04
C SER A 137 -17.70 2.26 -4.42
N GLU A 138 -17.80 3.55 -4.68
CA GLU A 138 -17.20 4.19 -5.85
C GLU A 138 -15.75 4.55 -5.53
N LEU A 139 -14.80 4.07 -6.33
CA LEU A 139 -13.37 4.32 -6.14
C LEU A 139 -12.83 5.26 -7.22
N TYR A 140 -12.24 6.36 -6.79
CA TYR A 140 -11.53 7.33 -7.63
C TYR A 140 -10.04 7.30 -7.30
N ALA A 141 -9.18 7.29 -8.33
CA ALA A 141 -7.74 7.44 -8.17
C ALA A 141 -7.28 8.74 -8.83
N VAL A 142 -6.53 9.55 -8.09
CA VAL A 142 -5.95 10.80 -8.58
C VAL A 142 -4.43 10.66 -8.59
N PHE A 143 -3.86 10.61 -9.79
CA PHE A 143 -2.42 10.65 -10.01
C PHE A 143 -2.01 12.09 -10.28
N VAL A 144 -1.16 12.65 -9.40
CA VAL A 144 -0.79 14.06 -9.48
C VAL A 144 0.23 14.30 -10.60
N THR A 145 1.19 13.40 -10.76
CA THR A 145 2.21 13.48 -11.82
C THR A 145 1.92 12.53 -12.97
N ASN A 146 2.53 12.83 -14.11
CA ASN A 146 2.48 11.96 -15.29
C ASN A 146 3.38 10.73 -15.16
N GLY A 147 4.30 10.72 -14.17
CA GLY A 147 5.35 9.72 -14.11
C GLY A 147 6.26 9.76 -15.34
N ASP A 148 6.53 10.95 -15.85
CA ASP A 148 7.21 11.16 -17.14
C ASP A 148 8.75 11.20 -17.01
N TYR A 149 9.32 10.97 -15.83
CA TYR A 149 10.76 11.04 -15.61
C TYR A 149 11.59 10.25 -16.64
N HIS A 150 11.14 9.06 -17.02
CA HIS A 150 11.76 8.21 -18.03
C HIS A 150 11.10 8.30 -19.42
N GLY A 151 10.15 9.22 -19.64
CA GLY A 151 9.39 9.33 -20.89
C GLY A 151 8.50 8.11 -21.15
N GLN A 152 7.91 7.56 -20.10
CA GLN A 152 7.05 6.37 -20.14
C GLN A 152 5.60 6.67 -19.76
N GLU A 153 5.20 7.91 -19.72
CA GLU A 153 3.90 8.38 -19.25
C GLU A 153 2.72 7.67 -19.95
N GLU A 154 2.81 7.45 -21.25
CA GLU A 154 1.75 6.76 -21.99
C GLU A 154 1.59 5.29 -21.55
N ILE A 155 2.70 4.59 -21.30
CA ILE A 155 2.68 3.21 -20.80
C ILE A 155 2.14 3.17 -19.37
N ARG A 156 2.60 4.08 -18.52
CA ARG A 156 2.16 4.16 -17.11
C ARG A 156 0.66 4.44 -17.00
N TYR A 157 0.12 5.32 -17.83
CA TYR A 157 -1.32 5.59 -17.89
C TYR A 157 -2.11 4.33 -18.29
N GLN A 158 -1.64 3.57 -19.29
CA GLN A 158 -2.26 2.32 -19.70
C GLN A 158 -2.24 1.28 -18.57
N GLU A 159 -1.14 1.17 -17.85
CA GLU A 159 -0.98 0.25 -16.74
C GLU A 159 -1.96 0.57 -15.61
N SER A 160 -2.07 1.84 -15.20
CA SER A 160 -3.03 2.28 -14.18
C SER A 160 -4.47 1.98 -14.60
N ILE A 161 -4.90 2.41 -15.77
CA ILE A 161 -6.25 2.16 -16.27
C ILE A 161 -6.54 0.66 -16.28
N ARG A 162 -5.57 -0.18 -16.64
CA ARG A 162 -5.73 -1.62 -16.67
C ARG A 162 -5.87 -2.21 -15.25
N VAL A 163 -5.10 -1.75 -14.29
CA VAL A 163 -5.19 -2.17 -12.88
C VAL A 163 -6.59 -1.85 -12.32
N PHE A 164 -7.06 -0.64 -12.53
CA PHE A 164 -8.38 -0.22 -12.07
C PHE A 164 -9.51 -0.94 -12.81
N SER A 165 -9.39 -1.13 -14.11
CA SER A 165 -10.35 -1.92 -14.91
C SER A 165 -10.43 -3.39 -14.47
N ASP A 166 -9.32 -3.99 -14.05
CA ASP A 166 -9.31 -5.37 -13.50
C ASP A 166 -10.09 -5.48 -12.19
N MET A 167 -10.19 -4.40 -11.44
CA MET A 167 -11.04 -4.30 -10.25
C MET A 167 -12.49 -3.93 -10.56
N GLY A 168 -12.82 -3.61 -11.81
CA GLY A 168 -14.14 -3.16 -12.22
C GLY A 168 -14.38 -1.65 -12.10
N VAL A 169 -13.32 -0.87 -11.89
CA VAL A 169 -13.39 0.61 -11.83
C VAL A 169 -13.32 1.18 -13.26
N PRO A 170 -14.27 2.05 -13.66
CA PRO A 170 -14.27 2.70 -14.97
C PRO A 170 -13.04 3.61 -15.16
N ALA A 171 -12.58 3.74 -16.42
CA ALA A 171 -11.43 4.58 -16.74
C ALA A 171 -11.64 6.06 -16.37
N GLU A 172 -12.87 6.54 -16.39
CA GLU A 172 -13.26 7.91 -16.04
C GLU A 172 -13.09 8.21 -14.54
N GLN A 173 -12.92 7.19 -13.71
CA GLN A 173 -12.62 7.31 -12.29
C GLN A 173 -11.10 7.29 -12.00
N VAL A 174 -10.27 7.12 -13.02
CA VAL A 174 -8.81 7.22 -12.96
C VAL A 174 -8.40 8.58 -13.50
N ILE A 175 -8.05 9.50 -12.62
CA ILE A 175 -7.84 10.92 -12.90
C ILE A 175 -6.35 11.22 -12.90
N PHE A 176 -5.87 11.83 -13.97
CA PHE A 176 -4.48 12.27 -14.08
C PHE A 176 -4.46 13.80 -14.09
N LEU A 177 -3.77 14.43 -13.11
CA LEU A 177 -3.67 15.89 -13.07
C LEU A 177 -2.71 16.43 -14.15
N GLY A 178 -1.76 15.63 -14.59
CA GLY A 178 -0.91 15.96 -15.72
C GLY A 178 0.33 16.80 -15.39
N TYR A 179 0.72 16.90 -14.12
CA TYR A 179 1.95 17.61 -13.72
C TYR A 179 3.19 16.75 -13.97
N GLY A 180 4.34 17.39 -14.20
CA GLY A 180 5.61 16.69 -14.44
C GLY A 180 6.14 16.03 -13.17
N ASP A 181 6.77 14.87 -13.36
CA ASP A 181 7.51 14.16 -12.32
C ASP A 181 8.74 14.98 -11.90
N GLY A 182 8.92 15.22 -10.60
CA GLY A 182 9.98 16.07 -10.04
C GLY A 182 11.16 15.31 -9.43
N TRP A 183 11.24 14.00 -9.62
CA TRP A 183 12.30 13.17 -9.06
C TRP A 183 13.70 13.57 -9.57
N GLN A 184 14.64 13.76 -8.64
CA GLN A 184 16.08 14.03 -8.90
C GLN A 184 16.40 15.30 -9.69
N GLU A 185 15.52 16.29 -9.76
CA GLU A 185 15.82 17.53 -10.45
C GLU A 185 16.80 18.43 -9.71
N PRO A 186 17.74 19.06 -10.42
CA PRO A 186 18.43 20.21 -9.88
C PRO A 186 17.52 21.44 -9.96
N GLY A 187 16.78 21.71 -8.92
CA GLY A 187 15.90 22.88 -8.86
C GLY A 187 14.71 22.67 -7.94
N PRO A 188 13.93 23.73 -7.66
CA PRO A 188 12.77 23.61 -6.81
C PRO A 188 11.68 22.78 -7.49
N HIS A 189 11.02 21.93 -6.72
CA HIS A 189 9.80 21.25 -7.13
C HIS A 189 8.67 22.26 -7.43
N ILE A 190 7.68 21.89 -8.28
CA ILE A 190 6.51 22.75 -8.58
C ILE A 190 5.85 23.22 -7.28
N TYR A 191 5.73 22.36 -6.29
CA TYR A 191 5.17 22.68 -4.98
C TYR A 191 5.92 23.82 -4.27
N ASN A 192 7.24 23.91 -4.44
CA ASN A 192 8.06 24.97 -3.83
C ASN A 192 8.20 26.24 -4.71
N GLY A 193 7.49 26.31 -5.85
CA GLY A 193 7.48 27.48 -6.71
C GLY A 193 6.82 28.69 -6.02
N GLU A 194 7.30 29.89 -6.34
CA GLU A 194 6.62 31.12 -5.95
C GLU A 194 5.26 31.22 -6.67
N ALA A 195 4.28 31.85 -6.00
CA ALA A 195 2.95 32.05 -6.57
C ALA A 195 3.02 32.71 -7.95
N GLY A 196 2.34 32.14 -8.94
CA GLY A 196 2.31 32.62 -10.31
C GLY A 196 3.59 32.38 -11.14
N VAL A 197 4.64 31.81 -10.56
CA VAL A 197 5.88 31.49 -11.29
C VAL A 197 5.74 30.14 -11.99
N VAL A 198 5.94 30.13 -13.31
CA VAL A 198 5.88 28.91 -14.11
C VAL A 198 7.18 28.14 -13.99
N MET A 199 7.06 26.90 -13.51
CA MET A 199 8.16 25.96 -13.38
C MET A 199 8.33 25.12 -14.66
N THR A 200 9.48 24.48 -14.79
CA THR A 200 9.79 23.61 -15.91
C THR A 200 10.11 22.21 -15.39
N SER A 201 9.42 21.18 -15.93
CA SER A 201 9.70 19.80 -15.56
C SER A 201 11.03 19.29 -16.12
N HIS A 202 11.45 18.11 -15.68
CA HIS A 202 12.63 17.41 -16.19
C HIS A 202 12.67 17.32 -17.73
N HIS A 203 11.53 17.08 -18.36
CA HIS A 203 11.43 17.01 -19.82
C HIS A 203 11.16 18.36 -20.50
N GLY A 204 11.40 19.48 -19.82
CA GLY A 204 11.23 20.82 -20.37
C GLY A 204 9.77 21.21 -20.62
N LYS A 205 8.82 20.51 -20.00
CA LYS A 205 7.40 20.87 -20.04
C LYS A 205 7.11 21.99 -19.03
N THR A 206 6.16 22.83 -19.35
CA THR A 206 5.76 23.98 -18.52
C THR A 206 4.25 24.02 -18.23
N ALA A 207 3.51 23.02 -18.71
CA ALA A 207 2.07 22.94 -18.56
C ALA A 207 1.61 21.48 -18.54
N THR A 208 0.46 21.24 -17.91
CA THR A 208 -0.19 19.92 -17.83
C THR A 208 -0.52 19.38 -19.21
N TYR A 209 -0.39 18.07 -19.35
CA TYR A 209 -0.71 17.35 -20.58
C TYR A 209 -1.16 15.92 -20.26
N GLY A 210 -2.04 15.41 -21.10
CA GLY A 210 -2.42 13.99 -21.12
C GLY A 210 -1.58 13.19 -22.12
N THR A 211 -2.01 11.97 -22.36
CA THR A 211 -1.40 11.03 -23.32
C THR A 211 -2.41 10.63 -24.39
N ALA A 212 -2.00 9.82 -25.37
CA ALA A 212 -2.94 9.25 -26.33
C ALA A 212 -3.94 8.26 -25.69
N VAL A 213 -3.68 7.83 -24.46
CA VAL A 213 -4.51 6.87 -23.70
C VAL A 213 -5.59 7.56 -22.89
N HIS A 214 -5.25 8.69 -22.27
CA HIS A 214 -6.15 9.44 -21.40
C HIS A 214 -5.71 10.91 -21.33
N ASP A 215 -6.70 11.82 -21.34
CA ASP A 215 -6.47 13.25 -21.17
C ASP A 215 -6.08 13.59 -19.73
N ALA A 216 -5.34 14.67 -19.54
CA ALA A 216 -5.18 15.25 -18.21
C ALA A 216 -6.50 15.91 -17.75
N TYR A 217 -6.72 15.97 -16.44
CA TYR A 217 -7.92 16.59 -15.85
C TYR A 217 -8.18 18.00 -16.39
N ARG A 218 -7.12 18.78 -16.51
CA ARG A 218 -7.12 20.07 -17.24
C ARG A 218 -5.83 20.18 -18.03
N GLU A 219 -5.91 20.19 -19.33
CA GLU A 219 -4.76 20.35 -20.20
C GLU A 219 -4.29 21.80 -20.33
N ASN A 220 -3.01 21.95 -20.64
CA ASN A 220 -2.37 23.25 -20.86
C ASN A 220 -2.43 24.22 -19.66
N ARG A 221 -2.58 23.71 -18.47
CA ARG A 221 -2.44 24.49 -17.23
C ARG A 221 -0.96 24.71 -16.95
N ALA A 222 -0.53 25.95 -16.80
CA ALA A 222 0.85 26.25 -16.48
C ALA A 222 1.30 25.56 -15.18
N TYR A 223 2.51 25.04 -15.14
CA TYR A 223 3.09 24.42 -13.96
C TYR A 223 3.40 25.47 -12.89
N THR A 224 2.38 25.87 -12.16
CA THR A 224 2.48 26.73 -11.00
C THR A 224 1.88 26.04 -9.78
N ILE A 225 2.34 26.39 -8.60
CA ILE A 225 1.76 25.87 -7.35
C ILE A 225 0.27 26.22 -7.25
N ASP A 226 -0.12 27.44 -7.67
CA ASP A 226 -1.51 27.88 -7.62
C ASP A 226 -2.41 26.99 -8.48
N ASN A 227 -1.99 26.65 -9.69
CA ASN A 227 -2.74 25.77 -10.57
C ASN A 227 -2.81 24.35 -10.03
N MET A 228 -1.74 23.84 -9.45
CA MET A 228 -1.67 22.51 -8.87
C MET A 228 -2.63 22.38 -7.68
N MET A 229 -2.69 23.42 -6.82
CA MET A 229 -3.65 23.51 -5.72
C MET A 229 -5.09 23.59 -6.23
N GLU A 230 -5.37 24.47 -7.20
CA GLU A 230 -6.71 24.65 -7.76
C GLU A 230 -7.24 23.38 -8.44
N ASP A 231 -6.37 22.64 -9.16
CA ASP A 231 -6.77 21.42 -9.85
C ASP A 231 -7.11 20.31 -8.84
N LEU A 232 -6.32 20.12 -7.79
CA LEU A 232 -6.63 19.16 -6.73
C LEU A 232 -7.89 19.58 -5.92
N GLU A 233 -8.01 20.88 -5.57
CA GLU A 233 -9.24 21.41 -4.91
C GLU A 233 -10.46 21.14 -5.77
N SER A 234 -10.37 21.38 -7.07
CA SER A 234 -11.49 21.16 -8.02
C SER A 234 -11.90 19.70 -8.08
N VAL A 235 -10.95 18.77 -8.21
CA VAL A 235 -11.23 17.33 -8.23
C VAL A 235 -11.92 16.88 -6.94
N VAL A 236 -11.40 17.27 -5.77
CA VAL A 236 -12.01 16.90 -4.48
C VAL A 236 -13.43 17.44 -4.36
N LEU A 237 -13.66 18.69 -4.77
CA LEU A 237 -14.99 19.32 -4.67
C LEU A 237 -15.98 18.80 -5.72
N GLU A 238 -15.51 18.42 -6.91
CA GLU A 238 -16.33 17.84 -7.97
C GLU A 238 -16.91 16.47 -7.56
N TYR A 239 -16.04 15.59 -7.06
CA TYR A 239 -16.44 14.23 -6.70
C TYR A 239 -16.93 14.11 -5.24
N ARG A 240 -16.56 15.04 -4.35
CA ARG A 240 -16.93 15.08 -2.92
C ARG A 240 -16.86 13.70 -2.26
N PRO A 241 -15.67 13.09 -2.17
CA PRO A 241 -15.51 11.77 -1.57
C PRO A 241 -15.86 11.81 -0.06
N ASP A 242 -16.42 10.70 0.44
CA ASP A 242 -16.66 10.50 1.86
C ASP A 242 -15.40 10.05 2.60
N VAL A 243 -14.54 9.34 1.87
CA VAL A 243 -13.27 8.81 2.37
C VAL A 243 -12.15 9.21 1.43
N LEU A 244 -11.09 9.80 1.96
CA LEU A 244 -9.90 10.18 1.23
C LEU A 244 -8.68 9.46 1.79
N PHE A 245 -7.89 8.89 0.90
CA PHE A 245 -6.55 8.40 1.20
C PHE A 245 -5.53 9.26 0.46
N CYS A 246 -4.43 9.57 1.13
CA CYS A 246 -3.30 10.24 0.51
C CYS A 246 -2.00 9.53 0.90
N SER A 247 -1.07 9.41 -0.06
CA SER A 247 0.30 9.02 0.27
C SER A 247 0.86 10.00 1.30
N ASP A 248 1.67 9.50 2.23
CA ASP A 248 2.28 10.37 3.25
C ASP A 248 3.75 10.63 2.97
N TYR A 249 4.31 11.53 3.76
CA TYR A 249 5.65 12.05 3.65
C TYR A 249 6.70 10.97 3.89
N ASP A 250 7.34 10.50 2.83
CA ASP A 250 8.48 9.57 2.87
C ASP A 250 9.72 10.20 2.21
N HIS A 251 10.69 9.40 1.79
CA HIS A 251 11.93 9.91 1.23
C HIS A 251 11.80 10.43 -0.22
N HIS A 252 10.71 10.10 -0.94
CA HIS A 252 10.54 10.52 -2.33
C HIS A 252 10.04 11.96 -2.43
N VAL A 253 10.65 12.76 -3.30
CA VAL A 253 10.36 14.21 -3.42
C VAL A 253 8.89 14.47 -3.79
N ASP A 254 8.32 13.69 -4.72
CA ASP A 254 6.93 13.86 -5.13
C ASP A 254 5.93 13.38 -4.06
N HIS A 255 6.29 12.36 -3.26
CA HIS A 255 5.46 11.95 -2.11
C HIS A 255 5.39 13.07 -1.08
N LYS A 256 6.52 13.69 -0.75
CA LYS A 256 6.58 14.87 0.11
C LYS A 256 5.70 16.00 -0.43
N ALA A 257 5.86 16.32 -1.72
CA ALA A 257 5.11 17.38 -2.37
C ALA A 257 3.60 17.11 -2.36
N VAL A 258 3.17 15.89 -2.71
CA VAL A 258 1.74 15.52 -2.76
C VAL A 258 1.13 15.49 -1.36
N THR A 259 1.87 15.03 -0.35
CA THR A 259 1.43 15.08 1.04
C THR A 259 1.13 16.50 1.49
N LEU A 260 2.07 17.42 1.28
CA LEU A 260 1.95 18.83 1.69
C LEU A 260 0.88 19.55 0.86
N LEU A 261 0.83 19.31 -0.45
CA LEU A 261 -0.21 19.83 -1.34
C LEU A 261 -1.60 19.41 -0.88
N PHE A 262 -1.79 18.13 -0.58
CA PHE A 262 -3.05 17.57 -0.15
C PHE A 262 -3.52 18.20 1.18
N GLU A 263 -2.66 18.29 2.18
CA GLU A 263 -3.00 18.88 3.47
C GLU A 263 -3.38 20.35 3.32
N LYS A 264 -2.61 21.12 2.58
CA LYS A 264 -2.87 22.53 2.30
C LYS A 264 -4.19 22.75 1.56
N VAL A 265 -4.48 21.94 0.56
CA VAL A 265 -5.74 21.98 -0.19
C VAL A 265 -6.91 21.58 0.71
N MET A 266 -6.78 20.50 1.48
CA MET A 266 -7.83 20.07 2.40
C MET A 266 -8.10 21.10 3.47
N GLY A 267 -7.09 21.70 4.09
CA GLY A 267 -7.26 22.80 5.02
C GLY A 267 -8.07 23.95 4.43
N GLY A 268 -7.76 24.34 3.19
CA GLY A 268 -8.53 25.35 2.45
C GLY A 268 -9.99 24.94 2.19
N ILE A 269 -10.22 23.68 1.75
CA ILE A 269 -11.56 23.15 1.50
C ILE A 269 -12.39 23.12 2.80
N LEU A 270 -11.85 22.60 3.89
CA LEU A 270 -12.54 22.43 5.17
C LEU A 270 -12.92 23.77 5.80
N LYS A 271 -12.08 24.80 5.67
CA LYS A 271 -12.37 26.17 6.13
C LYS A 271 -13.51 26.81 5.33
N LYS A 272 -13.53 26.63 4.01
CA LYS A 272 -14.55 27.20 3.11
C LYS A 272 -15.87 26.42 3.14
N ASN A 273 -15.84 25.12 3.47
CA ASN A 273 -16.98 24.22 3.41
C ASN A 273 -17.20 23.50 4.76
N PRO A 274 -17.67 24.19 5.79
CA PRO A 274 -17.79 23.62 7.14
C PRO A 274 -18.72 22.40 7.23
N ASP A 275 -19.60 22.18 6.27
CA ASP A 275 -20.50 21.01 6.19
C ASP A 275 -19.84 19.79 5.50
N TYR A 276 -18.65 19.94 4.92
CA TYR A 276 -17.93 18.85 4.30
C TYR A 276 -16.90 18.28 5.29
N ARG A 277 -17.16 17.08 5.76
CA ARG A 277 -16.36 16.40 6.79
C ARG A 277 -16.02 14.98 6.36
N PRO A 278 -15.19 14.82 5.30
CA PRO A 278 -14.76 13.49 4.86
C PRO A 278 -13.84 12.87 5.91
N THR A 279 -13.73 11.55 5.90
CA THR A 279 -12.68 10.87 6.62
C THR A 279 -11.39 10.91 5.79
N VAL A 280 -10.31 11.38 6.38
CA VAL A 280 -9.00 11.44 5.75
C VAL A 280 -8.07 10.43 6.39
N TYR A 281 -7.40 9.64 5.55
CA TYR A 281 -6.36 8.70 5.94
C TYR A 281 -5.04 9.02 5.24
N LYS A 282 -3.96 8.96 6.00
CA LYS A 282 -2.60 9.09 5.51
C LYS A 282 -1.92 7.71 5.55
N ALA A 283 -1.24 7.32 4.48
CA ALA A 283 -0.55 6.04 4.41
C ALA A 283 0.76 6.15 3.61
N TYR A 284 1.79 5.44 4.04
CA TYR A 284 3.09 5.47 3.39
C TYR A 284 3.12 4.53 2.18
N ALA A 285 3.64 5.01 1.05
CA ALA A 285 3.84 4.18 -0.12
C ALA A 285 4.98 3.18 0.12
N TYR A 286 6.12 3.64 0.59
CA TYR A 286 7.30 2.79 0.72
C TYR A 286 7.50 2.22 2.13
N GLY A 287 7.17 2.93 3.18
CA GLY A 287 7.46 2.50 4.54
C GLY A 287 6.67 1.28 5.02
N THR A 288 5.37 1.22 4.71
CA THR A 288 4.53 0.08 5.09
C THR A 288 4.71 -1.12 4.17
N ALA A 289 5.45 -0.93 3.08
CA ALA A 289 5.58 -1.89 2.02
C ALA A 289 6.88 -2.70 2.06
N TRP A 290 7.97 -2.19 2.60
CA TRP A 290 9.29 -2.76 2.31
C TRP A 290 9.79 -3.84 3.25
N GLU A 291 9.08 -4.15 4.32
CA GLU A 291 9.57 -5.06 5.35
C GLU A 291 8.90 -6.43 5.41
N ALA A 292 7.98 -6.74 4.53
CA ALA A 292 7.27 -8.02 4.55
C ALA A 292 8.00 -9.16 3.85
N GLU A 293 9.14 -8.91 3.20
CA GLU A 293 9.81 -9.92 2.37
C GLU A 293 10.13 -11.23 3.12
N PRO A 294 10.68 -11.23 4.33
CA PRO A 294 10.92 -12.46 5.06
C PRO A 294 9.63 -13.17 5.49
N ASP A 295 8.58 -12.39 5.76
CA ASP A 295 7.33 -12.89 6.31
C ASP A 295 6.43 -13.51 5.25
N TYR A 296 6.49 -13.01 4.00
CA TYR A 296 5.66 -13.55 2.92
C TYR A 296 5.90 -15.03 2.67
N TYR A 297 7.16 -15.45 2.69
CA TYR A 297 7.54 -16.85 2.50
C TYR A 297 7.53 -17.66 3.81
N GLY A 298 6.93 -17.13 4.85
CA GLY A 298 6.58 -17.87 6.06
C GLY A 298 5.40 -18.83 5.85
N ASP A 299 5.06 -19.58 6.88
CA ASP A 299 3.92 -20.49 6.85
C ASP A 299 2.58 -19.76 6.73
N ASN A 300 2.53 -18.49 7.15
CA ASN A 300 1.35 -17.64 7.16
C ASN A 300 1.66 -16.25 6.60
N VAL A 301 0.64 -15.56 6.10
CA VAL A 301 0.77 -14.19 5.61
C VAL A 301 0.98 -13.24 6.79
N GLY A 302 1.99 -12.41 6.71
CA GLY A 302 2.35 -11.43 7.73
C GLY A 302 1.47 -10.16 7.68
N ALA A 303 1.51 -9.39 8.78
CA ALA A 303 0.94 -8.06 8.85
C ALA A 303 1.88 -7.01 8.28
N THR A 304 1.35 -5.83 8.00
CA THR A 304 2.15 -4.63 7.71
C THR A 304 3.09 -4.32 8.89
N LYS A 305 4.34 -4.04 8.60
CA LYS A 305 5.38 -3.73 9.58
C LYS A 305 5.42 -2.23 9.93
N ASN A 306 6.03 -1.93 11.06
CA ASN A 306 6.22 -0.55 11.50
C ASN A 306 7.19 0.20 10.57
N PRO A 307 6.74 1.22 9.83
CA PRO A 307 7.58 1.95 8.88
C PRO A 307 8.66 2.80 9.55
N PHE A 308 8.54 3.07 10.85
CA PHE A 308 9.48 3.94 11.59
C PHE A 308 10.68 3.16 12.14
N GLU A 309 10.67 1.84 12.09
CA GLU A 309 11.79 0.99 12.50
C GLU A 309 12.85 0.83 11.40
N GLU A 310 12.57 1.29 10.19
CA GLU A 310 13.50 1.17 9.08
C GLU A 310 14.67 2.16 9.24
N PRO A 311 15.94 1.70 9.22
CA PRO A 311 17.10 2.55 9.52
C PRO A 311 17.37 3.65 8.48
N TYR A 312 16.77 3.55 7.31
CA TYR A 312 16.90 4.55 6.23
C TYR A 312 15.64 5.39 6.02
N SER A 313 14.66 5.26 6.91
CA SER A 313 13.42 6.01 6.82
C SER A 313 13.69 7.49 7.10
N GLN A 314 13.41 8.35 6.11
CA GLN A 314 13.34 9.80 6.29
C GLN A 314 11.93 10.28 6.62
N LYS A 315 11.13 9.44 7.26
CA LYS A 315 9.75 9.73 7.60
C LYS A 315 9.69 10.49 8.91
N PRO A 316 8.96 11.60 8.96
CA PRO A 316 8.63 12.22 10.23
C PRO A 316 7.68 11.30 11.01
N GLU A 317 7.94 11.12 12.29
CA GLU A 317 7.13 10.25 13.16
C GLU A 317 5.93 11.01 13.78
N VAL A 318 5.27 11.87 13.00
CA VAL A 318 4.06 12.61 13.44
C VAL A 318 2.84 11.71 13.66
N TYR A 319 2.96 10.45 13.31
CA TYR A 319 1.96 9.42 13.61
C TYR A 319 2.58 8.31 14.44
N ARG A 320 1.96 7.95 15.55
CA ARG A 320 2.40 6.80 16.34
C ARG A 320 1.90 5.51 15.73
N TRP A 321 2.74 4.47 15.75
CA TRP A 321 2.37 3.15 15.24
C TRP A 321 1.12 2.57 15.89
N GLU A 322 0.93 2.83 17.17
CA GLU A 322 -0.20 2.37 17.98
C GLU A 322 -1.53 2.97 17.53
N ASP A 323 -1.52 4.19 16.99
CA ASP A 323 -2.71 4.94 16.58
C ASP A 323 -3.17 4.57 15.15
N ARG A 324 -2.48 3.63 14.49
CA ARG A 324 -2.85 3.22 13.14
C ARG A 324 -4.22 2.55 13.08
N VAL A 325 -4.93 2.82 12.02
CA VAL A 325 -6.08 2.04 11.58
C VAL A 325 -5.58 0.89 10.70
N ARG A 326 -6.02 -0.32 11.01
CA ARG A 326 -5.68 -1.53 10.25
C ARG A 326 -6.84 -1.90 9.33
N PHE A 327 -6.60 -1.91 8.04
CA PHE A 327 -7.58 -2.25 7.02
C PHE A 327 -7.42 -3.72 6.62
N PRO A 328 -8.36 -4.61 6.96
CA PRO A 328 -8.28 -6.01 6.57
C PRO A 328 -8.54 -6.16 5.07
N VAL A 329 -7.80 -7.04 4.44
CA VAL A 329 -8.00 -7.41 3.03
C VAL A 329 -8.70 -8.76 2.93
N ASP A 330 -9.30 -9.09 1.79
CA ASP A 330 -9.92 -10.40 1.61
C ASP A 330 -8.85 -11.51 1.54
N GLY A 331 -9.08 -12.58 2.27
CA GLY A 331 -8.25 -13.76 2.20
C GLY A 331 -8.14 -14.39 0.80
N ASN A 332 -9.09 -14.10 -0.10
CA ASN A 332 -9.02 -14.55 -1.48
C ASN A 332 -8.04 -13.72 -2.34
N THR A 333 -7.71 -12.49 -1.94
CA THR A 333 -6.67 -11.68 -2.58
C THR A 333 -5.27 -12.10 -2.15
N LEU A 334 -5.16 -12.84 -1.06
CA LEU A 334 -3.94 -13.32 -0.47
C LEU A 334 -3.74 -14.81 -0.75
N SER A 335 -2.50 -15.21 -0.88
CA SER A 335 -2.13 -16.61 -1.03
C SER A 335 -0.76 -16.86 -0.42
N ARG A 336 -0.53 -18.06 0.12
CA ARG A 336 0.82 -18.50 0.50
C ARG A 336 1.76 -18.60 -0.71
N SER A 337 1.20 -18.68 -1.90
CA SER A 337 1.92 -18.56 -3.17
C SER A 337 1.80 -17.13 -3.66
N LEU A 338 2.91 -16.41 -3.74
CA LEU A 338 2.96 -15.06 -4.30
C LEU A 338 2.35 -15.01 -5.70
N MET A 339 2.69 -16.01 -6.54
CA MET A 339 2.22 -16.09 -7.93
C MET A 339 0.71 -16.37 -8.06
N ALA A 340 0.06 -16.82 -7.00
CA ALA A 340 -1.40 -17.03 -6.96
C ALA A 340 -2.15 -15.85 -6.30
N SER A 341 -1.44 -14.86 -5.76
CA SER A 341 -2.04 -13.66 -5.17
C SER A 341 -2.57 -12.71 -6.25
N THR A 342 -3.81 -12.24 -6.13
CA THR A 342 -4.36 -11.23 -7.04
C THR A 342 -3.74 -9.86 -6.79
N ALA A 343 -3.37 -9.54 -5.56
CA ALA A 343 -2.64 -8.32 -5.23
C ALA A 343 -1.28 -8.28 -5.96
N PHE A 344 -0.54 -9.40 -5.98
CA PHE A 344 0.69 -9.53 -6.77
C PHE A 344 0.44 -9.41 -8.27
N ALA A 345 -0.61 -10.06 -8.78
CA ALA A 345 -0.93 -10.02 -10.20
C ALA A 345 -1.20 -8.58 -10.68
N ARG A 346 -1.85 -7.75 -9.85
CA ARG A 346 -2.10 -6.34 -10.16
C ARG A 346 -0.85 -5.48 -10.07
N LEU A 347 -0.05 -5.67 -9.02
CA LEU A 347 1.24 -5.00 -8.92
C LEU A 347 2.13 -5.30 -10.14
N ALA A 348 2.14 -6.54 -10.59
CA ALA A 348 2.89 -6.95 -11.79
C ALA A 348 2.34 -6.35 -13.11
N MET A 349 1.17 -5.71 -13.10
CA MET A 349 0.67 -4.95 -14.25
C MET A 349 1.42 -3.63 -14.46
N TYR A 350 2.06 -3.10 -13.41
CA TYR A 350 2.99 -1.97 -13.48
C TYR A 350 4.38 -2.42 -13.95
N ASP A 351 4.42 -3.03 -15.13
CA ASP A 351 5.61 -3.67 -15.70
C ASP A 351 6.71 -2.65 -16.05
N SER A 352 6.31 -1.44 -16.51
CA SER A 352 7.24 -0.35 -16.83
C SER A 352 8.03 0.12 -15.60
N GLN A 353 7.46 -0.03 -14.39
CA GLN A 353 8.08 0.33 -13.11
C GLN A 353 8.82 -0.84 -12.47
N SER A 354 8.79 -2.02 -13.08
CA SER A 354 9.28 -3.26 -12.46
C SER A 354 8.69 -3.48 -11.06
N ALA A 355 7.44 -3.07 -10.86
CA ALA A 355 6.79 -3.02 -9.55
C ALA A 355 6.66 -4.40 -8.89
N GLN A 356 6.73 -5.49 -9.65
CA GLN A 356 6.81 -6.86 -9.12
C GLN A 356 7.97 -7.06 -8.12
N TRP A 357 8.95 -6.17 -8.07
CA TRP A 357 10.04 -6.22 -7.09
C TRP A 357 9.60 -5.82 -5.69
N GLN A 358 8.50 -5.08 -5.60
CA GLN A 358 7.88 -4.65 -4.34
C GLN A 358 6.78 -5.62 -3.88
N ALA A 359 6.56 -6.70 -4.64
CA ALA A 359 5.44 -7.61 -4.49
C ALA A 359 5.26 -8.17 -3.09
N VAL A 360 6.38 -8.56 -2.47
CA VAL A 360 6.37 -9.17 -1.13
C VAL A 360 5.79 -8.24 -0.09
N SER A 361 5.96 -6.95 -0.29
CA SER A 361 5.61 -5.92 0.67
C SER A 361 4.17 -5.42 0.56
N VAL A 362 3.49 -5.65 -0.56
CA VAL A 362 2.09 -5.23 -0.76
C VAL A 362 1.08 -6.36 -0.57
N THR A 363 1.55 -7.58 -0.31
CA THR A 363 0.71 -8.77 -0.12
C THR A 363 0.45 -9.12 1.34
N ASN A 364 0.54 -8.11 2.23
CA ASN A 364 0.24 -8.26 3.65
C ASN A 364 -1.24 -8.54 3.92
N GLY A 365 -1.54 -9.16 5.05
CA GLY A 365 -2.90 -9.46 5.50
C GLY A 365 -3.72 -8.22 5.90
N ASP A 366 -3.08 -7.07 6.02
CA ASP A 366 -3.70 -5.78 6.28
C ASP A 366 -2.92 -4.65 5.61
N LYS A 367 -3.53 -3.45 5.62
CA LYS A 367 -2.87 -2.18 5.35
C LYS A 367 -3.03 -1.27 6.57
N ALA A 368 -2.01 -0.46 6.84
CA ALA A 368 -2.01 0.51 7.91
C ALA A 368 -2.14 1.92 7.35
N ALA A 369 -3.02 2.71 7.96
CA ALA A 369 -3.15 4.14 7.68
C ALA A 369 -3.45 4.90 8.98
N TRP A 370 -3.24 6.20 8.98
CA TRP A 370 -3.52 7.07 10.12
C TRP A 370 -4.62 8.05 9.78
N LYS A 371 -5.62 8.13 10.66
CA LYS A 371 -6.75 9.02 10.48
C LYS A 371 -6.38 10.46 10.83
N ARG A 372 -6.71 11.38 9.93
CA ARG A 372 -6.75 12.82 10.20
C ARG A 372 -8.22 13.25 10.32
N ARG A 373 -8.61 13.77 11.48
CA ARG A 373 -9.97 14.27 11.69
C ARG A 373 -10.18 15.58 10.96
N THR A 374 -11.35 15.72 10.34
CA THR A 374 -11.73 16.92 9.58
C THR A 374 -12.81 17.75 10.26
N ASP A 375 -13.23 17.33 11.45
CA ASP A 375 -14.30 17.96 12.25
C ASP A 375 -13.76 18.85 13.37
N SER A 376 -12.49 19.27 13.31
CA SER A 376 -11.93 20.21 14.29
C SER A 376 -12.64 21.55 14.22
N LEU A 377 -13.09 22.04 15.38
CA LEU A 377 -13.69 23.37 15.54
C LEU A 377 -12.67 24.49 15.33
N CYS A 378 -11.39 24.20 15.49
CA CYS A 378 -10.31 25.17 15.27
C CYS A 378 -10.16 25.55 13.80
N LEU A 379 -10.55 24.71 12.85
CA LEU A 379 -10.44 25.00 11.41
C LEU A 379 -11.13 26.32 11.01
N THR A 380 -12.25 26.64 11.64
CA THR A 380 -13.01 27.86 11.38
C THR A 380 -12.84 28.92 12.47
N ALA A 381 -12.02 28.67 13.48
CA ALA A 381 -11.73 29.60 14.57
C ALA A 381 -10.75 30.69 14.13
N GLU A 382 -10.84 31.84 14.77
CA GLU A 382 -9.79 32.87 14.75
C GLU A 382 -8.75 32.51 15.82
N ILE A 383 -7.47 32.50 15.46
CA ILE A 383 -6.39 32.27 16.41
C ILE A 383 -5.52 33.52 16.51
N ALA A 384 -5.63 34.18 17.68
CA ALA A 384 -4.81 35.33 18.01
C ALA A 384 -3.57 34.88 18.78
N VAL A 385 -2.39 35.28 18.31
CA VAL A 385 -1.09 34.94 18.91
C VAL A 385 -0.34 36.19 19.34
N ASP A 386 0.51 36.09 20.34
CA ASP A 386 1.36 37.20 20.80
C ASP A 386 2.49 37.51 19.83
N SER A 387 2.93 36.51 19.04
CA SER A 387 3.96 36.67 18.00
C SER A 387 3.81 35.61 16.91
N GLY A 388 4.23 35.92 15.69
CA GLY A 388 4.11 35.01 14.54
C GLY A 388 2.72 35.07 13.88
N GLU A 389 2.31 33.95 13.25
CA GLU A 389 1.09 33.84 12.46
C GLU A 389 0.16 32.77 13.04
N GLY A 390 -0.97 33.20 13.65
CA GLY A 390 -1.93 32.28 14.25
C GLY A 390 -2.60 31.32 13.23
N ALA A 391 -2.67 31.72 11.96
CA ALA A 391 -3.24 30.91 10.90
C ALA A 391 -2.49 29.57 10.65
N ARG A 392 -1.25 29.45 11.10
CA ARG A 392 -0.43 28.23 11.04
C ARG A 392 -0.87 27.17 12.05
N LEU A 393 -1.66 27.55 13.05
CA LEU A 393 -2.12 26.66 14.11
C LEU A 393 -3.46 25.96 13.80
N ASN A 394 -4.04 26.23 12.64
CA ASN A 394 -5.30 25.62 12.21
C ASN A 394 -5.39 25.45 10.69
N ASP A 395 -4.28 25.24 10.00
CA ASP A 395 -4.23 25.10 8.55
C ASP A 395 -4.34 23.66 8.03
N PHE A 396 -4.49 22.71 8.94
CA PHE A 396 -4.54 21.27 8.67
C PHE A 396 -3.18 20.65 8.30
N MET A 397 -2.08 21.37 8.47
CA MET A 397 -0.74 20.89 8.13
C MET A 397 0.04 20.52 9.41
N LEU A 398 0.59 19.32 9.46
CA LEU A 398 1.51 18.92 10.53
C LEU A 398 2.98 19.20 10.19
N LEU A 399 3.28 19.30 8.90
CA LEU A 399 4.61 19.54 8.36
C LEU A 399 4.52 20.61 7.27
N GLU A 400 5.52 21.44 7.15
CA GLU A 400 5.76 22.25 5.97
C GLU A 400 7.24 22.22 5.63
N ASN A 401 7.55 22.11 4.34
CA ASN A 401 8.93 22.08 3.87
C ASN A 401 9.06 22.89 2.58
N ASN A 402 9.80 24.00 2.65
CA ASN A 402 10.06 24.85 1.50
C ASN A 402 11.21 24.34 0.60
N ASN A 403 11.91 23.28 1.00
CA ASN A 403 12.94 22.65 0.20
C ASN A 403 12.83 21.13 0.21
N LEU A 404 12.05 20.58 -0.71
CA LEU A 404 11.82 19.13 -0.82
C LEU A 404 13.04 18.33 -1.28
N VAL A 405 14.04 18.99 -1.88
CA VAL A 405 15.21 18.35 -2.51
C VAL A 405 16.34 18.10 -1.51
N ASP A 406 16.51 18.96 -0.51
CA ASP A 406 17.52 18.80 0.55
C ASP A 406 17.02 17.80 1.62
N GLY A 407 17.10 16.52 1.31
CA GLY A 407 16.50 15.44 2.08
C GLY A 407 17.11 15.15 3.46
N GLU A 408 18.13 15.88 3.91
CA GLU A 408 18.79 15.58 5.19
C GLU A 408 18.19 16.31 6.42
N HIS A 409 17.50 17.42 6.20
CA HIS A 409 16.85 18.16 7.29
C HIS A 409 15.47 18.64 6.84
N LEU A 410 14.43 18.25 7.56
CA LEU A 410 13.10 18.80 7.37
C LEU A 410 13.10 20.25 7.86
N PRO A 411 13.07 21.27 7.00
CA PRO A 411 12.81 22.62 7.46
C PRO A 411 11.33 22.70 7.85
N TYR A 412 11.08 23.02 9.11
CA TYR A 412 9.73 23.15 9.66
C TYR A 412 9.26 24.60 9.61
N ASP A 413 9.18 25.14 8.40
CA ASP A 413 8.91 26.57 8.20
C ASP A 413 7.48 26.97 8.59
N GLY A 414 6.55 26.02 8.59
CA GLY A 414 5.13 26.23 8.93
C GLY A 414 4.82 26.19 10.43
N ILE A 415 5.77 25.82 11.27
CA ILE A 415 5.54 25.68 12.72
C ILE A 415 5.45 27.06 13.37
N TRP A 416 4.44 27.26 14.20
CA TRP A 416 4.36 28.45 15.05
C TRP A 416 5.38 28.36 16.18
N THR A 417 6.44 29.16 16.10
CA THR A 417 7.53 29.24 17.08
C THR A 417 7.48 30.64 17.73
N PRO A 418 6.75 30.79 18.86
CA PRO A 418 6.51 32.08 19.44
C PRO A 418 7.74 32.67 20.15
N GLU A 419 7.85 33.99 20.05
CA GLU A 419 8.73 34.82 20.88
C GLU A 419 7.88 35.55 21.94
N GLY A 420 8.33 35.68 23.18
CA GLY A 420 7.63 36.47 24.19
C GLY A 420 6.76 35.63 25.14
N GLU A 421 5.46 35.96 25.26
CA GLU A 421 4.53 35.34 26.22
C GLU A 421 4.12 33.92 25.81
N ARG A 422 4.33 33.54 24.58
CA ARG A 422 4.07 32.20 24.03
C ARG A 422 2.62 31.76 24.17
N THR A 423 1.71 32.66 23.81
CA THR A 423 0.27 32.45 23.93
C THR A 423 -0.43 32.40 22.57
N ALA A 424 -1.37 31.47 22.45
CA ALA A 424 -2.30 31.37 21.34
C ALA A 424 -3.73 31.31 21.87
N THR A 425 -4.56 32.30 21.55
CA THR A 425 -5.99 32.33 21.94
C THR A 425 -6.84 31.92 20.75
N VAL A 426 -7.53 30.80 20.90
CA VAL A 426 -8.48 30.26 19.94
C VAL A 426 -9.85 30.80 20.25
N ILE A 427 -10.48 31.52 19.32
CA ILE A 427 -11.84 32.06 19.39
C ILE A 427 -12.71 31.26 18.44
N LEU A 428 -13.57 30.41 18.97
CA LEU A 428 -14.45 29.55 18.19
C LEU A 428 -15.49 30.37 17.43
N ALA A 429 -15.85 29.92 16.22
CA ALA A 429 -16.87 30.61 15.40
C ALA A 429 -18.24 30.68 16.10
N GLU A 430 -18.58 29.66 16.90
CA GLU A 430 -19.76 29.58 17.76
C GLU A 430 -19.41 28.91 19.08
N PRO A 431 -20.08 29.28 20.20
CA PRO A 431 -19.91 28.58 21.47
C PRO A 431 -20.22 27.08 21.30
N SER A 432 -19.31 26.24 21.68
CA SER A 432 -19.39 24.79 21.43
C SER A 432 -19.00 23.98 22.65
N ASP A 433 -19.58 22.79 22.77
CA ASP A 433 -19.11 21.81 23.74
C ASP A 433 -17.79 21.22 23.25
N LEU A 434 -16.85 20.98 24.16
CA LEU A 434 -15.56 20.38 23.87
C LEU A 434 -15.40 19.08 24.66
N SER A 435 -15.10 18.00 23.95
CA SER A 435 -14.68 16.72 24.52
C SER A 435 -13.17 16.66 24.73
N CYS A 436 -12.39 17.13 23.77
CA CYS A 436 -10.94 17.17 23.87
C CYS A 436 -10.33 18.30 23.02
N ILE A 437 -9.12 18.69 23.42
CA ILE A 437 -8.21 19.53 22.61
C ILE A 437 -7.01 18.67 22.26
N VAL A 438 -6.50 18.81 21.03
CA VAL A 438 -5.31 18.12 20.56
C VAL A 438 -4.25 19.16 20.21
N LEU A 439 -3.05 18.96 20.75
CA LEU A 439 -1.90 19.78 20.45
C LEU A 439 -0.83 18.93 19.75
N TYR A 440 -0.24 19.50 18.73
CA TYR A 440 0.87 18.90 18.01
C TYR A 440 2.12 19.72 18.26
N ASP A 441 3.14 19.08 18.86
CA ASP A 441 4.44 19.69 19.13
C ASP A 441 5.23 19.95 17.84
N HIS A 442 6.29 20.67 17.96
CA HIS A 442 7.30 20.75 16.90
C HIS A 442 7.85 19.35 16.62
N PRO A 443 7.82 18.86 15.37
CA PRO A 443 8.19 17.48 15.07
C PRO A 443 9.70 17.16 15.18
N ALA A 444 10.56 18.16 15.38
CA ALA A 444 11.96 17.93 15.66
C ALA A 444 12.20 17.72 17.16
N GLU A 445 12.73 16.56 17.53
CA GLU A 445 12.96 16.11 18.91
C GLU A 445 13.80 17.06 19.80
N VAL A 446 14.44 18.06 19.21
CA VAL A 446 15.27 19.05 19.93
C VAL A 446 14.53 20.33 20.28
N HIS A 447 13.27 20.47 19.86
CA HIS A 447 12.44 21.68 20.04
C HIS A 447 11.07 21.30 20.62
N ASN A 448 11.00 21.17 21.94
CA ASN A 448 9.84 20.55 22.57
C ASN A 448 9.09 21.47 23.51
N VAL A 449 7.77 21.27 23.59
CA VAL A 449 6.91 21.79 24.65
C VAL A 449 6.83 20.79 25.78
N LYS A 450 7.46 21.09 26.91
CA LYS A 450 7.48 20.23 28.12
C LYS A 450 6.23 20.38 28.96
N ASN A 451 5.56 21.53 28.87
CA ASN A 451 4.27 21.76 29.52
C ASN A 451 3.57 22.96 28.86
N ALA A 452 2.31 22.80 28.57
CA ALA A 452 1.43 23.89 28.18
C ALA A 452 0.20 23.97 29.11
N ARG A 453 -0.41 25.12 29.16
CA ARG A 453 -1.64 25.37 29.92
C ARG A 453 -2.75 25.80 28.99
N ILE A 454 -3.89 25.13 29.10
CA ILE A 454 -5.11 25.51 28.43
C ILE A 454 -5.99 26.24 29.46
N SER A 455 -6.32 27.49 29.20
CA SER A 455 -7.18 28.32 30.05
C SER A 455 -8.48 28.62 29.32
N PHE A 456 -9.61 28.40 29.99
CA PHE A 456 -10.95 28.64 29.45
C PHE A 456 -11.54 29.96 29.93
N ASP A 457 -12.56 30.46 29.24
CA ASP A 457 -13.30 31.67 29.56
C ASP A 457 -14.06 31.60 30.92
N ASP A 458 -14.35 30.40 31.41
CA ASP A 458 -14.91 30.18 32.75
C ASP A 458 -13.86 30.26 33.88
N GLY A 459 -12.60 30.54 33.57
CA GLY A 459 -11.49 30.63 34.49
C GLY A 459 -10.85 29.30 34.88
N THR A 460 -11.34 28.19 34.38
CA THR A 460 -10.71 26.86 34.60
C THR A 460 -9.46 26.68 33.75
N GLN A 461 -8.53 25.85 34.22
CA GLN A 461 -7.25 25.59 33.57
C GLN A 461 -6.91 24.11 33.58
N VAL A 462 -6.22 23.65 32.56
CA VAL A 462 -5.71 22.29 32.43
C VAL A 462 -4.24 22.36 31.97
N ASP A 463 -3.34 21.75 32.70
CA ASP A 463 -1.94 21.61 32.30
C ASP A 463 -1.79 20.31 31.51
N THR A 464 -1.08 20.37 30.38
CA THR A 464 -0.99 19.24 29.44
C THR A 464 0.07 18.21 29.83
N GLY A 465 1.10 18.65 30.59
CA GLY A 465 2.37 17.93 30.67
C GLY A 465 3.17 18.07 29.37
N ALA A 466 4.14 17.21 29.19
CA ALA A 466 4.96 17.17 27.96
C ALA A 466 4.13 16.69 26.77
N LEU A 467 4.27 17.39 25.65
CA LEU A 467 3.71 16.97 24.38
C LEU A 467 4.58 15.85 23.76
N ASP A 468 4.08 15.20 22.72
CA ASP A 468 4.83 14.17 22.00
C ASP A 468 6.02 14.80 21.26
N ILE A 469 7.23 14.40 21.60
CA ILE A 469 8.47 15.01 21.09
C ILE A 469 8.73 14.82 19.58
N LYS A 470 7.95 13.97 18.93
CA LYS A 470 8.00 13.72 17.49
C LYS A 470 6.88 14.42 16.73
N GLY A 471 6.10 15.24 17.43
CA GLY A 471 5.00 16.00 16.87
C GLY A 471 3.73 15.18 16.63
N ALA A 472 3.59 14.00 17.23
CA ALA A 472 2.35 13.24 17.17
C ALA A 472 1.26 13.87 18.07
N ALA A 473 0.01 13.52 17.80
CA ALA A 473 -1.14 14.04 18.51
C ALA A 473 -1.05 13.84 20.02
N THR A 474 -1.09 14.93 20.80
CA THR A 474 -1.27 14.89 22.26
C THR A 474 -2.70 15.26 22.57
N VAL A 475 -3.51 14.27 22.96
CA VAL A 475 -4.94 14.43 23.23
C VAL A 475 -5.16 14.82 24.69
N ILE A 476 -5.79 15.95 24.91
CA ILE A 476 -6.12 16.51 26.25
C ILE A 476 -7.63 16.45 26.45
N PRO A 477 -8.18 15.51 27.23
CA PRO A 477 -9.61 15.49 27.57
C PRO A 477 -9.99 16.72 28.41
N VAL A 478 -11.07 17.40 28.04
CA VAL A 478 -11.49 18.65 28.72
C VAL A 478 -12.92 18.62 29.20
N GLU A 479 -13.86 17.97 28.54
CA GLU A 479 -15.28 17.83 28.87
C GLU A 479 -15.93 19.17 29.29
N LYS A 480 -15.86 20.18 28.41
CA LYS A 480 -16.37 21.52 28.63
C LYS A 480 -17.64 21.81 27.83
N GLN A 481 -18.54 22.64 28.36
CA GLN A 481 -19.76 23.04 27.67
C GLN A 481 -19.75 24.54 27.35
N GLY A 482 -20.26 24.88 26.15
CA GLY A 482 -20.50 26.23 25.71
C GLY A 482 -19.25 27.12 25.65
N VAL A 483 -18.09 26.56 25.34
CA VAL A 483 -16.82 27.28 25.24
C VAL A 483 -16.86 28.23 24.05
N SER A 484 -16.59 29.51 24.28
CA SER A 484 -16.44 30.52 23.21
C SER A 484 -14.98 30.74 22.83
N ALA A 485 -14.08 30.61 23.80
CA ALA A 485 -12.64 30.76 23.57
C ALA A 485 -11.83 29.98 24.59
N PHE A 486 -10.62 29.61 24.21
CA PHE A 486 -9.61 29.10 25.12
C PHE A 486 -8.23 29.60 24.72
N THR A 487 -7.31 29.67 25.67
CA THR A 487 -5.94 30.12 25.45
C THR A 487 -4.96 29.01 25.78
N VAL A 488 -4.06 28.69 24.84
CA VAL A 488 -2.92 27.81 25.05
C VAL A 488 -1.71 28.66 25.37
N THR A 489 -1.05 28.39 26.51
CA THR A 489 0.19 29.06 26.93
C THR A 489 1.29 28.03 27.08
N LEU A 490 2.42 28.19 26.38
CA LEU A 490 3.57 27.30 26.52
C LEU A 490 4.36 27.72 27.77
N LEU A 491 4.22 26.92 28.85
CA LEU A 491 4.80 27.22 30.15
C LEU A 491 6.28 26.85 30.25
N GLU A 492 6.61 25.68 29.70
CA GLU A 492 7.96 25.12 29.74
C GLU A 492 8.31 24.56 28.36
N THR A 493 9.45 24.98 27.83
CA THR A 493 9.92 24.58 26.49
C THR A 493 11.39 24.23 26.52
N GLU A 494 11.82 23.40 25.56
CA GLU A 494 13.22 23.05 25.31
C GLU A 494 13.56 23.33 23.84
N GLY A 495 14.75 23.91 23.59
CA GLY A 495 15.19 24.30 22.26
C GLY A 495 14.73 25.70 21.83
N GLU A 496 15.40 26.24 20.82
CA GLU A 496 15.19 27.63 20.37
C GLU A 496 13.91 27.82 19.54
N LEU A 497 13.46 26.77 18.84
CA LEU A 497 12.30 26.79 17.95
C LEU A 497 11.11 26.02 18.51
N ALA A 498 11.03 25.85 19.83
CA ALA A 498 9.90 25.16 20.45
C ALA A 498 8.57 25.91 20.16
N GLY A 499 7.57 25.15 19.73
CA GLY A 499 6.31 25.70 19.28
C GLY A 499 5.29 24.62 18.95
N LEU A 500 4.23 24.99 18.24
CA LEU A 500 3.17 24.05 17.85
C LEU A 500 2.99 24.04 16.32
N SER A 501 2.79 22.87 15.75
CA SER A 501 2.40 22.75 14.34
C SER A 501 0.90 22.93 14.14
N GLU A 502 0.06 22.45 15.08
CA GLU A 502 -1.40 22.52 14.93
C GLU A 502 -2.08 22.52 16.29
N ILE A 503 -3.26 23.16 16.37
CA ILE A 503 -4.21 23.10 17.49
C ILE A 503 -5.55 22.63 16.95
N GLU A 504 -6.06 21.54 17.47
CA GLU A 504 -7.39 21.02 17.14
C GLU A 504 -8.27 20.97 18.38
N ALA A 505 -9.59 21.15 18.20
CA ALA A 505 -10.57 21.00 19.25
C ALA A 505 -11.80 20.27 18.72
N PHE A 506 -12.32 19.32 19.50
CA PHE A 506 -13.39 18.43 19.05
C PHE A 506 -14.55 18.42 20.04
N ALA A 507 -15.76 18.52 19.50
CA ALA A 507 -17.00 18.43 20.29
C ALA A 507 -17.26 17.00 20.79
N GLN A 508 -16.78 16.01 20.08
CA GLN A 508 -16.99 14.60 20.41
C GLN A 508 -15.66 13.85 20.38
N ALA A 509 -15.57 12.79 21.18
CA ALA A 509 -14.48 11.84 21.07
C ALA A 509 -14.42 11.24 19.66
N ASP A 510 -13.24 10.84 19.21
CA ASP A 510 -13.11 10.17 17.91
C ASP A 510 -13.94 8.89 17.91
N CYS A 511 -14.72 8.73 16.86
CA CYS A 511 -15.47 7.50 16.61
C CYS A 511 -14.84 6.79 15.43
N PRO A 512 -14.23 5.61 15.63
CA PRO A 512 -13.72 4.82 14.52
C PRO A 512 -14.84 4.45 13.56
N GLU A 513 -14.55 4.52 12.26
CA GLU A 513 -15.51 4.16 11.22
C GLU A 513 -15.62 2.65 11.08
N GLY A 514 -16.85 2.19 10.91
CA GLY A 514 -17.13 0.77 10.81
C GLY A 514 -16.90 0.02 12.13
N ARG A 515 -17.28 -1.24 12.12
CA ARG A 515 -17.07 -2.18 13.22
C ARG A 515 -16.74 -3.53 12.62
N PHE A 516 -15.61 -4.09 12.99
CA PHE A 516 -15.25 -5.45 12.58
C PHE A 516 -14.39 -6.12 13.64
N ILE A 517 -14.31 -7.43 13.56
CA ILE A 517 -13.39 -8.24 14.36
C ILE A 517 -12.50 -9.06 13.43
N LYS A 518 -11.26 -9.30 13.86
CA LYS A 518 -10.31 -10.18 13.18
C LYS A 518 -9.55 -11.04 14.18
N LEU A 519 -9.49 -12.32 13.91
CA LEU A 519 -8.61 -13.22 14.64
C LEU A 519 -7.16 -12.93 14.29
N MET A 520 -6.30 -12.95 15.31
CA MET A 520 -4.86 -12.72 15.19
C MET A 520 -4.06 -13.85 15.81
N ASP A 521 -2.89 -14.10 15.25
CA ASP A 521 -1.87 -14.91 15.90
C ASP A 521 -1.13 -14.14 17.03
N PRO A 522 -0.21 -14.78 17.77
CA PRO A 522 0.56 -14.10 18.81
C PRO A 522 1.43 -12.95 18.31
N ASP A 523 1.80 -12.93 17.04
CA ASP A 523 2.60 -11.88 16.41
C ASP A 523 1.74 -10.72 15.89
N GLY A 524 0.41 -10.79 16.06
CA GLY A 524 -0.54 -9.75 15.67
C GLY A 524 -0.93 -9.78 14.20
N ASN A 525 -0.66 -10.85 13.48
CA ASN A 525 -1.06 -11.00 12.08
C ASN A 525 -2.55 -11.34 11.98
N PHE A 526 -3.28 -10.68 11.08
CA PHE A 526 -4.66 -11.06 10.78
C PHE A 526 -4.70 -12.42 10.11
N LEU A 527 -5.57 -13.27 10.60
CA LEU A 527 -5.68 -14.66 10.14
C LEU A 527 -6.79 -14.82 9.11
N TYR A 528 -6.53 -15.70 8.15
CA TYR A 528 -7.47 -16.10 7.10
C TYR A 528 -7.45 -17.62 6.94
N ASP A 529 -6.41 -18.16 6.33
CA ASP A 529 -6.08 -19.57 6.27
C ASP A 529 -4.76 -19.78 7.05
N TYR A 530 -4.88 -20.25 8.27
CA TYR A 530 -3.77 -20.31 9.23
C TYR A 530 -3.17 -21.70 9.33
N LEU A 531 -1.88 -21.79 9.09
CA LEU A 531 -1.11 -23.00 9.25
C LEU A 531 -0.62 -23.09 10.71
N LEU A 532 -1.19 -24.02 11.46
CA LEU A 532 -0.81 -24.26 12.84
C LEU A 532 0.62 -24.81 12.95
N PRO A 533 1.33 -24.60 14.08
CA PRO A 533 2.56 -25.30 14.40
C PRO A 533 2.41 -26.83 14.35
N GLU A 534 3.53 -27.56 14.31
CA GLU A 534 3.50 -29.04 14.16
C GLU A 534 2.74 -29.78 15.27
N ASN A 535 2.71 -29.22 16.49
CA ASN A 535 1.93 -29.78 17.61
C ASN A 535 0.42 -29.58 17.45
N GLY A 536 0.02 -28.75 16.47
CA GLY A 536 -1.38 -28.42 16.22
C GLY A 536 -2.01 -27.44 17.21
N GLU A 537 -1.23 -26.83 18.07
CA GLU A 537 -1.68 -25.90 19.10
C GLU A 537 -1.33 -24.47 18.74
N ALA A 538 -2.21 -23.52 19.04
CA ALA A 538 -1.93 -22.09 19.02
C ALA A 538 -2.82 -21.36 20.03
N GLU A 539 -2.35 -20.19 20.45
CA GLU A 539 -3.08 -19.24 21.27
C GLU A 539 -3.36 -18.00 20.43
N LEU A 540 -4.62 -17.78 20.09
CA LEU A 540 -5.04 -16.69 19.23
C LEU A 540 -5.62 -15.55 20.06
N THR A 541 -5.61 -14.34 19.50
CA THR A 541 -6.22 -13.15 20.07
C THR A 541 -7.26 -12.56 19.11
N LEU A 542 -8.03 -11.58 19.57
CA LEU A 542 -9.05 -10.91 18.78
C LEU A 542 -8.71 -9.41 18.66
N TYR A 543 -8.66 -8.92 17.45
CA TYR A 543 -8.66 -7.49 17.15
C TYR A 543 -10.09 -7.01 17.00
N CYS A 544 -10.44 -5.96 17.75
CA CYS A 544 -11.74 -5.31 17.67
C CYS A 544 -11.56 -3.89 17.16
N HIS A 545 -12.21 -3.57 16.06
CA HIS A 545 -12.24 -2.22 15.50
C HIS A 545 -13.57 -1.55 15.79
N GLY A 546 -13.52 -0.25 15.98
CA GLY A 546 -14.72 0.54 16.28
C GLY A 546 -15.16 0.46 17.75
N SER A 547 -16.42 0.75 17.99
CA SER A 547 -17.01 0.73 19.34
C SER A 547 -17.44 -0.67 19.78
N LEU A 548 -16.68 -1.69 19.42
CA LEU A 548 -16.92 -3.04 19.94
C LEU A 548 -16.46 -3.15 21.38
N PRO A 549 -17.14 -3.92 22.22
CA PRO A 549 -16.70 -4.16 23.58
C PRO A 549 -15.32 -4.81 23.59
N ALA A 550 -14.55 -4.55 24.62
CA ALA A 550 -13.30 -5.26 24.86
C ALA A 550 -13.53 -6.77 24.93
N LEU A 551 -12.58 -7.56 24.47
CA LEU A 551 -12.68 -9.02 24.51
C LEU A 551 -12.80 -9.50 25.96
N ILE A 552 -13.95 -10.03 26.30
CA ILE A 552 -14.24 -10.72 27.55
C ILE A 552 -15.06 -11.98 27.25
N GLU A 553 -14.85 -13.03 28.01
CA GLU A 553 -15.46 -14.34 27.73
C GLU A 553 -16.99 -14.32 27.59
N THR A 554 -17.65 -13.42 28.27
CA THR A 554 -19.13 -13.28 28.22
C THR A 554 -19.65 -12.63 26.94
N ASN A 555 -18.80 -11.95 26.18
CA ASN A 555 -19.22 -11.18 25.01
C ASN A 555 -18.96 -11.91 23.68
N TYR A 556 -18.31 -13.06 23.73
CA TYR A 556 -17.95 -13.79 22.53
C TYR A 556 -18.25 -15.29 22.64
N GLU A 557 -18.77 -15.83 21.54
CA GLU A 557 -18.97 -17.27 21.37
C GLU A 557 -17.94 -17.82 20.37
N VAL A 558 -17.43 -19.03 20.67
CA VAL A 558 -16.42 -19.71 19.85
C VAL A 558 -17.00 -21.03 19.35
N HIS A 559 -17.02 -21.21 18.03
CA HIS A 559 -17.51 -22.41 17.36
C HIS A 559 -16.44 -23.04 16.48
N THR A 560 -16.44 -24.36 16.42
CA THR A 560 -15.57 -25.12 15.51
C THR A 560 -16.38 -26.04 14.63
N ALA A 561 -16.00 -26.17 13.36
CA ALA A 561 -16.62 -27.05 12.39
C ALA A 561 -15.56 -27.77 11.53
N GLY A 562 -15.91 -28.91 10.96
CA GLY A 562 -15.11 -29.59 9.95
C GLY A 562 -13.96 -30.46 10.44
N GLY A 563 -13.80 -30.69 11.75
CA GLY A 563 -12.71 -31.50 12.29
C GLY A 563 -12.92 -32.00 13.71
N GLU A 564 -11.94 -32.78 14.22
CA GLU A 564 -11.90 -33.26 15.60
C GLU A 564 -11.18 -32.26 16.54
N GLY A 565 -10.90 -31.04 16.05
CA GLY A 565 -10.20 -29.99 16.77
C GLY A 565 -11.05 -29.34 17.86
N THR A 566 -10.41 -28.61 18.75
CA THR A 566 -11.06 -27.86 19.84
C THR A 566 -10.62 -26.41 19.83
N ALA A 567 -11.52 -25.52 20.26
CA ALA A 567 -11.20 -24.14 20.57
C ALA A 567 -11.92 -23.71 21.85
N ARG A 568 -11.26 -22.90 22.66
CA ARG A 568 -11.82 -22.37 23.92
C ARG A 568 -11.34 -20.94 24.14
N LEU A 569 -12.26 -20.07 24.54
CA LEU A 569 -11.96 -18.73 24.98
C LEU A 569 -11.64 -18.76 26.48
N GLU A 570 -10.43 -18.41 26.85
CA GLU A 570 -9.93 -18.40 28.23
C GLU A 570 -9.07 -17.15 28.47
N ASN A 571 -9.42 -16.35 29.45
CA ASN A 571 -8.67 -15.12 29.81
C ASN A 571 -8.41 -14.17 28.63
N GLY A 572 -9.37 -13.97 27.75
CA GLY A 572 -9.24 -13.10 26.58
C GLY A 572 -8.41 -13.68 25.43
N LYS A 573 -8.01 -14.94 25.51
CA LYS A 573 -7.29 -15.66 24.47
C LYS A 573 -8.05 -16.89 24.01
N ILE A 574 -7.85 -17.28 22.78
CA ILE A 574 -8.53 -18.45 22.19
C ILE A 574 -7.49 -19.55 21.99
N ALA A 575 -7.51 -20.50 22.93
CA ALA A 575 -6.70 -21.71 22.82
C ALA A 575 -7.30 -22.67 21.79
N VAL A 576 -6.53 -23.01 20.77
CA VAL A 576 -6.95 -23.90 19.68
C VAL A 576 -6.04 -25.12 19.61
N TRP A 577 -6.65 -26.25 19.22
CA TRP A 577 -5.94 -27.47 18.89
C TRP A 577 -6.60 -28.17 17.71
N CYS A 578 -5.80 -28.60 16.74
CA CYS A 578 -6.23 -29.36 15.59
C CYS A 578 -5.26 -30.54 15.36
N PRO A 579 -5.77 -31.79 15.24
CA PRO A 579 -4.92 -32.95 15.05
C PRO A 579 -4.19 -32.92 13.70
N ALA A 580 -3.03 -33.57 13.65
CA ALA A 580 -2.23 -33.67 12.44
C ALA A 580 -2.98 -34.30 11.26
N GLY A 581 -2.87 -33.73 10.08
CA GLY A 581 -3.56 -34.12 8.87
C GLY A 581 -5.02 -33.66 8.79
N LYS A 582 -5.44 -32.77 9.71
CA LYS A 582 -6.82 -32.23 9.77
C LYS A 582 -6.88 -30.74 9.49
N THR A 583 -8.08 -30.31 9.18
CA THR A 583 -8.44 -28.90 8.99
C THR A 583 -9.74 -28.63 9.75
N MET A 584 -9.83 -27.49 10.39
CA MET A 584 -11.07 -27.04 11.04
C MET A 584 -11.35 -25.58 10.72
N VAL A 585 -12.61 -25.19 10.76
CA VAL A 585 -13.02 -23.78 10.69
C VAL A 585 -13.30 -23.31 12.12
N LEU A 586 -12.68 -22.21 12.49
CA LEU A 586 -12.92 -21.50 13.74
C LEU A 586 -13.75 -20.26 13.45
N THR A 587 -14.87 -20.10 14.11
CA THR A 587 -15.71 -18.89 14.06
C THR A 587 -15.82 -18.29 15.45
N VAL A 588 -15.60 -16.99 15.55
CA VAL A 588 -15.81 -16.21 16.76
C VAL A 588 -16.87 -15.16 16.49
N THR A 589 -17.87 -15.09 17.32
CA THR A 589 -19.02 -14.17 17.17
C THR A 589 -19.16 -13.29 18.40
N CYS A 590 -19.25 -11.98 18.20
CA CYS A 590 -19.63 -11.04 19.26
C CYS A 590 -21.12 -11.21 19.56
N THR A 591 -21.48 -11.56 20.80
CA THR A 591 -22.86 -11.86 21.16
C THR A 591 -23.78 -10.64 21.17
N GLU A 592 -23.21 -9.44 21.34
CA GLU A 592 -23.98 -8.19 21.38
C GLU A 592 -24.31 -7.66 19.97
N THR A 593 -23.39 -7.81 19.03
CA THR A 593 -23.53 -7.22 17.70
C THR A 593 -23.84 -8.25 16.61
N GLY A 594 -23.57 -9.53 16.86
CA GLY A 594 -23.64 -10.60 15.87
C GLY A 594 -22.48 -10.62 14.86
N ILE A 595 -21.53 -9.65 14.95
CA ILE A 595 -20.37 -9.58 14.09
C ILE A 595 -19.46 -10.79 14.37
N SER A 596 -19.01 -11.46 13.34
CA SER A 596 -18.17 -12.66 13.47
C SER A 596 -17.01 -12.67 12.50
N ASP A 597 -15.92 -13.33 12.91
CA ASP A 597 -14.82 -13.68 12.03
C ASP A 597 -14.64 -15.20 11.98
N SER A 598 -14.38 -15.73 10.79
CA SER A 598 -14.15 -17.15 10.56
C SER A 598 -12.83 -17.37 9.85
N ILE A 599 -12.03 -18.29 10.37
CA ILE A 599 -10.74 -18.65 9.77
C ILE A 599 -10.66 -20.18 9.58
N THR A 600 -9.84 -20.58 8.62
CA THR A 600 -9.47 -21.98 8.43
C THR A 600 -8.17 -22.29 9.16
N LEU A 601 -8.21 -23.22 10.10
CA LEU A 601 -7.03 -23.73 10.81
C LEU A 601 -6.60 -25.05 10.17
N ARG A 602 -5.34 -25.15 9.77
CA ARG A 602 -4.76 -26.34 9.14
C ARG A 602 -3.60 -26.87 9.95
N ASN A 603 -3.63 -28.18 10.23
CA ASN A 603 -2.47 -28.90 10.74
C ASN A 603 -2.12 -30.02 9.73
N PRO A 604 -1.34 -29.74 8.68
CA PRO A 604 -0.96 -30.76 7.69
C PRO A 604 -0.19 -31.91 8.34
N SER A 605 -0.29 -33.10 7.79
CA SER A 605 0.61 -34.18 8.18
C SER A 605 2.08 -33.79 7.96
N PRO A 606 3.03 -34.39 8.70
CA PRO A 606 4.46 -34.03 8.53
C PRO A 606 4.95 -34.19 7.09
N VAL A 607 4.43 -35.15 6.34
CA VAL A 607 4.78 -35.34 4.92
C VAL A 607 4.20 -34.21 4.07
N ALA A 608 2.95 -33.82 4.27
CA ALA A 608 2.31 -32.73 3.56
C ALA A 608 3.01 -31.39 3.85
N ARG A 609 3.37 -31.12 5.13
CA ARG A 609 4.09 -29.90 5.52
C ARG A 609 5.47 -29.82 4.85
N ARG A 610 6.26 -30.91 4.82
CA ARG A 610 7.54 -30.92 4.11
C ARG A 610 7.38 -30.66 2.60
N TRP A 611 6.31 -31.18 2.01
CA TRP A 611 5.98 -30.94 0.61
C TRP A 611 5.61 -29.48 0.35
N MET A 612 4.83 -28.87 1.24
CA MET A 612 4.50 -27.44 1.19
C MET A 612 5.78 -26.58 1.26
N HIS A 613 6.64 -26.84 2.24
CA HIS A 613 7.91 -26.08 2.38
C HIS A 613 8.83 -26.25 1.16
N LEU A 614 8.85 -27.42 0.53
CA LEU A 614 9.60 -27.63 -0.70
C LEU A 614 9.10 -26.71 -1.84
N TRP A 615 7.78 -26.66 -2.02
CA TRP A 615 7.19 -25.81 -3.06
C TRP A 615 7.34 -24.33 -2.76
N GLN A 616 7.18 -23.93 -1.54
CA GLN A 616 7.41 -22.57 -1.08
C GLN A 616 8.86 -22.12 -1.31
N SER A 617 9.82 -22.99 -0.96
CA SER A 617 11.23 -22.72 -1.23
C SER A 617 11.52 -22.62 -2.73
N LEU A 618 10.90 -23.46 -3.55
CA LEU A 618 11.06 -23.41 -5.01
C LEU A 618 10.48 -22.11 -5.59
N GLU A 619 9.30 -21.71 -5.14
CA GLU A 619 8.70 -20.44 -5.57
C GLU A 619 9.56 -19.25 -5.18
N ARG A 620 10.06 -19.25 -3.93
CA ARG A 620 10.98 -18.24 -3.44
C ARG A 620 12.21 -18.10 -4.33
N GLU A 621 12.89 -19.21 -4.65
CA GLU A 621 14.06 -19.21 -5.53
C GLU A 621 13.73 -18.72 -6.95
N VAL A 622 12.56 -19.07 -7.48
CA VAL A 622 12.09 -18.58 -8.78
C VAL A 622 11.82 -17.08 -8.72
N TYR A 623 11.15 -16.59 -7.68
CA TYR A 623 10.88 -15.17 -7.50
C TYR A 623 12.17 -14.35 -7.41
N PHE A 624 13.11 -14.75 -6.54
CA PHE A 624 14.39 -14.05 -6.40
C PHE A 624 15.26 -14.16 -7.64
N PHE A 625 15.19 -15.28 -8.33
CA PHE A 625 15.86 -15.44 -9.62
C PHE A 625 15.41 -14.39 -10.63
N PHE A 626 14.11 -14.10 -10.74
CA PHE A 626 13.58 -13.07 -11.63
C PHE A 626 13.77 -11.65 -11.09
N ARG A 627 13.71 -11.46 -9.77
CA ARG A 627 13.92 -10.17 -9.11
C ARG A 627 15.33 -9.59 -9.32
N ASP A 628 16.34 -10.43 -9.44
CA ASP A 628 17.76 -10.01 -9.52
C ASP A 628 18.11 -9.25 -10.82
N GLY A 629 17.15 -8.94 -11.67
CA GLY A 629 17.29 -8.12 -12.87
C GLY A 629 18.13 -8.75 -13.97
N LYS A 630 19.13 -9.58 -13.63
CA LYS A 630 19.97 -10.30 -14.59
C LYS A 630 19.17 -11.22 -15.49
N HIS A 631 18.09 -11.75 -14.97
CA HIS A 631 17.28 -12.77 -15.65
C HIS A 631 16.25 -12.17 -16.61
N ASN A 632 16.03 -10.86 -16.57
CA ASN A 632 15.26 -10.15 -17.60
C ASN A 632 15.90 -10.26 -18.98
N ASP A 633 17.20 -10.53 -19.02
CA ASP A 633 17.95 -10.77 -20.25
C ASP A 633 17.83 -12.19 -20.82
N LEU A 634 17.18 -13.12 -20.11
CA LEU A 634 16.88 -14.45 -20.63
C LEU A 634 15.94 -14.39 -21.82
N LEU A 635 16.24 -15.18 -22.86
CA LEU A 635 15.43 -15.25 -24.09
C LEU A 635 13.93 -15.50 -23.84
N PRO A 636 13.52 -16.43 -22.94
CA PRO A 636 12.10 -16.62 -22.65
C PRO A 636 11.43 -15.39 -22.07
N VAL A 637 12.12 -14.64 -21.21
CA VAL A 637 11.63 -13.42 -20.59
C VAL A 637 11.50 -12.31 -21.64
N GLN A 638 12.56 -12.06 -22.41
CA GLN A 638 12.52 -11.10 -23.52
C GLN A 638 11.41 -11.40 -24.54
N PHE A 639 11.17 -12.68 -24.82
CA PHE A 639 10.11 -13.09 -25.74
C PHE A 639 8.73 -12.85 -25.11
N TYR A 640 8.55 -13.21 -23.85
CA TYR A 640 7.31 -12.97 -23.11
C TYR A 640 7.00 -11.47 -23.02
N ASP A 641 7.96 -10.63 -22.65
CA ASP A 641 7.78 -9.18 -22.55
C ASP A 641 7.37 -8.57 -23.89
N LYS A 642 8.09 -8.93 -24.97
CA LYS A 642 7.73 -8.44 -26.31
C LYS A 642 6.39 -8.94 -26.81
N LEU A 643 6.04 -10.19 -26.52
CA LEU A 643 4.76 -10.76 -26.90
C LEU A 643 3.63 -10.14 -26.07
N SER A 644 3.82 -10.02 -24.78
CA SER A 644 2.85 -9.40 -23.88
C SER A 644 2.64 -7.93 -24.22
N TYR A 645 3.72 -7.18 -24.47
CA TYR A 645 3.63 -5.79 -24.94
C TYR A 645 2.80 -5.67 -26.24
N LYS A 646 3.08 -6.51 -27.23
CA LYS A 646 2.32 -6.50 -28.49
C LYS A 646 0.86 -6.92 -28.34
N LEU A 647 0.58 -7.91 -27.48
CA LEU A 647 -0.80 -8.34 -27.22
C LEU A 647 -1.60 -7.29 -26.42
N ARG A 648 -0.93 -6.50 -25.58
CA ARG A 648 -1.56 -5.43 -24.79
C ARG A 648 -1.82 -4.16 -25.63
N ASN A 649 -0.90 -3.81 -26.52
CA ASN A 649 -0.92 -2.54 -27.28
C ASN A 649 -1.42 -2.67 -28.73
N GLY A 650 -1.90 -3.84 -29.13
CA GLY A 650 -2.28 -4.16 -30.52
C GLY A 650 -1.06 -4.43 -31.42
N PHE A 651 -1.26 -5.21 -32.47
CA PHE A 651 -0.24 -5.46 -33.50
C PHE A 651 -0.09 -4.26 -34.43
#